data_73a9d02d8cf14c266ab8debb5d7f8a13
#
_entry.id   73a9d02d8cf14c266ab8debb5d7f8a13
#
_cell.length_a   1.000
_cell.length_b   1.000
_cell.length_c   1.000
_cell.angle_alpha   90.00
_cell.angle_beta   90.00
_cell.angle_gamma   90.00
#
_symmetry.space_group_name_H-M   'P 1'
#
loop_
_entity.id
_entity.type
_entity.pdbx_description
1 polymer ?
#
loop_
_entity_poly.entity_id
_entity_poly.type
_entity_poly.pdbx_seq_one_letter_code
_entity_poly.pdbx_strand_id
1 'polypeptide(L)'
;MAPTTSNANNKTTVGIDIGTESTKVTLGSNYSCEIVRTDAGMHTFPTAVSFQGKVRHMGETANTKGKNSVIHLNRLLQLPSPPQPVVGEGGCDISLEDFYPFEYSTNNDDDDDDNGELTVTVEYNGTATKFSAAAVLAMLLRTVSQSVQATMARLGATDVKQDDILYLISIVPNSSPFVQEQVLDAAYAAGFVHTKLVESPVAYAATYQRKFPEFNTGKTAMILDMGHALTSVSIVQFGEADEEEKQESTIPTFKVLSANTLHSFGAASVDLQLWKHFQTSMPKLDSVKAKSRAGQRLLAGANKMKHLLSQLPEGSVTVENVGENDTDVVLQATRSALADLCTEESKMLQDLIQKTVKEANLEKALDAVEIVGGGCRIPWVQAAIQQVVGADATLSRSLDDTSAALGAALVGELELSQETELTMSIADPNEAVLERRKKLVEDEQVMAVLDEDEKAKSNLRNQMEALVLELRSAKQGRHGALLPTDALDEYLNEMDDWCFSEEADDATRDVMVNKLTDFQTKSREMCAEYYSAVEKEHATKEQEMEEEAKKAQLENAAHGDGGDEEDHDNRRLPKKRRMEIVMKNKNEATELFKDGNWKFAAARYTKALTHCAKFVDLSPEDAQEVNDLKVTLNLNLALSYSKLGNLDQALRVCNEALSLSDSSAKAYYRRASIYYEKKRWDDAKQDIVKAKKLAEGDKAIQKLSERIDLQLKKQKEKEKKMASKMFG
;
A
#
# COMPACT_ATOMS: atom_id res chain seq x y z
N MET A 1 -15.31 19.34 -13.16
CA MET A 1 -15.72 20.71 -12.78
C MET A 1 -14.46 21.43 -12.38
N ALA A 2 -14.16 22.58 -12.92
CA ALA A 2 -13.04 23.39 -12.51
C ALA A 2 -13.29 23.89 -11.07
N PRO A 3 -12.26 24.02 -10.21
CA PRO A 3 -12.44 24.54 -8.86
C PRO A 3 -12.95 25.97 -8.92
N THR A 4 -14.08 26.20 -8.28
CA THR A 4 -14.66 27.54 -8.14
C THR A 4 -13.84 28.33 -7.14
N THR A 5 -13.38 29.49 -7.59
CA THR A 5 -12.89 30.70 -6.90
C THR A 5 -12.58 30.62 -5.42
N SER A 6 -11.31 30.91 -5.12
CA SER A 6 -10.68 31.15 -3.83
C SER A 6 -11.52 32.01 -2.85
N ASN A 7 -12.02 31.35 -1.81
CA ASN A 7 -12.34 32.00 -0.54
C ASN A 7 -11.21 31.69 0.45
N ALA A 8 -10.81 32.65 1.25
CA ALA A 8 -9.64 32.68 2.13
C ALA A 8 -9.62 31.62 3.27
N ASN A 9 -10.58 30.68 3.30
CA ASN A 9 -10.71 29.64 4.33
C ASN A 9 -10.64 28.19 3.76
N ASN A 10 -10.21 27.97 2.52
CA ASN A 10 -10.26 26.64 1.92
C ASN A 10 -8.90 25.92 2.04
N LYS A 11 -8.45 25.62 3.26
CA LYS A 11 -7.33 24.71 3.47
C LYS A 11 -7.75 23.30 3.06
N THR A 12 -6.83 22.59 2.40
CA THR A 12 -6.99 21.16 2.16
C THR A 12 -6.72 20.39 3.43
N THR A 13 -7.59 19.47 3.80
CA THR A 13 -7.38 18.59 4.94
C THR A 13 -6.71 17.28 4.51
N VAL A 14 -5.78 16.82 5.33
CA VAL A 14 -5.09 15.54 5.16
C VAL A 14 -5.17 14.79 6.47
N GLY A 15 -5.79 13.62 6.45
CA GLY A 15 -5.84 12.75 7.62
C GLY A 15 -4.76 11.67 7.56
N ILE A 16 -4.10 11.45 8.68
CA ILE A 16 -3.02 10.47 8.84
C ILE A 16 -3.34 9.57 10.04
N ASP A 17 -3.29 8.27 9.82
CA ASP A 17 -3.35 7.25 10.87
C ASP A 17 -2.00 6.54 10.96
N ILE A 18 -1.28 6.76 12.06
CA ILE A 18 0.03 6.16 12.31
C ILE A 18 -0.17 4.86 13.09
N GLY A 19 -0.40 3.77 12.36
CA GLY A 19 -0.49 2.45 12.97
C GLY A 19 0.89 1.84 13.29
N THR A 20 0.92 0.75 14.04
CA THR A 20 2.18 0.08 14.44
C THR A 20 2.93 -0.50 13.23
N GLU A 21 2.25 -1.22 12.33
CA GLU A 21 2.85 -1.80 11.13
C GLU A 21 2.78 -0.87 9.92
N SER A 22 1.72 -0.08 9.80
CA SER A 22 1.49 0.74 8.61
C SER A 22 0.78 2.03 8.92
N THR A 23 1.19 3.09 8.25
CA THR A 23 0.59 4.42 8.25
C THR A 23 -0.33 4.55 7.04
N LYS A 24 -1.53 5.12 7.21
CA LYS A 24 -2.52 5.38 6.16
C LYS A 24 -2.74 6.88 6.06
N VAL A 25 -2.98 7.34 4.85
CA VAL A 25 -3.12 8.77 4.56
C VAL A 25 -4.26 9.00 3.59
N THR A 26 -5.15 9.94 3.89
CA THR A 26 -6.32 10.24 3.07
C THR A 26 -6.45 11.75 2.89
N LEU A 27 -6.75 12.20 1.68
CA LEU A 27 -7.14 13.57 1.40
C LEU A 27 -8.60 13.79 1.77
N GLY A 28 -8.96 15.02 2.10
CA GLY A 28 -10.35 15.41 2.44
C GLY A 28 -11.30 15.43 1.25
N SER A 29 -12.52 15.91 1.50
CA SER A 29 -13.65 15.90 0.55
C SER A 29 -13.36 16.68 -0.73
N ASN A 30 -12.54 17.74 -0.69
CA ASN A 30 -12.13 18.52 -1.86
C ASN A 30 -11.44 17.66 -2.93
N TYR A 31 -10.85 16.54 -2.52
CA TYR A 31 -10.21 15.55 -3.39
C TYR A 31 -10.92 14.19 -3.37
N SER A 32 -12.26 14.21 -3.18
CA SER A 32 -13.10 13.00 -3.17
C SER A 32 -12.66 11.94 -2.16
N CYS A 33 -12.02 12.35 -1.07
CA CYS A 33 -11.46 11.46 -0.05
C CYS A 33 -10.48 10.41 -0.64
N GLU A 34 -9.63 10.85 -1.55
CA GLU A 34 -8.65 9.98 -2.21
C GLU A 34 -7.62 9.47 -1.22
N ILE A 35 -7.32 8.19 -1.29
CA ILE A 35 -6.24 7.57 -0.52
C ILE A 35 -4.90 7.92 -1.14
N VAL A 36 -3.99 8.47 -0.35
CA VAL A 36 -2.62 8.75 -0.78
C VAL A 36 -1.86 7.44 -0.90
N ARG A 37 -1.16 7.27 -2.03
CA ARG A 37 -0.42 6.06 -2.34
C ARG A 37 1.08 6.30 -2.29
N THR A 38 1.82 5.25 -1.96
CA THR A 38 3.27 5.23 -2.09
C THR A 38 3.69 5.28 -3.57
N ASP A 39 4.98 5.50 -3.84
CA ASP A 39 5.54 5.48 -5.21
C ASP A 39 5.31 4.12 -5.91
N ALA A 40 5.25 3.02 -5.17
CA ALA A 40 4.91 1.69 -5.69
C ALA A 40 3.40 1.47 -5.88
N GLY A 41 2.57 2.46 -5.56
CA GLY A 41 1.12 2.42 -5.74
C GLY A 41 0.36 1.74 -4.60
N MET A 42 1.02 1.39 -3.50
CA MET A 42 0.37 0.84 -2.31
C MET A 42 -0.39 1.92 -1.55
N HIS A 43 -1.48 1.56 -0.88
CA HIS A 43 -2.32 2.48 -0.09
C HIS A 43 -1.96 2.52 1.41
N THR A 44 -0.86 1.87 1.78
CA THR A 44 -0.32 1.86 3.14
C THR A 44 1.18 2.10 3.08
N PHE A 45 1.68 2.93 3.98
CA PHE A 45 3.12 3.16 4.18
C PHE A 45 3.56 2.27 5.34
N PRO A 46 4.53 1.36 5.19
CA PRO A 46 5.14 0.69 6.34
C PRO A 46 5.62 1.71 7.37
N THR A 47 5.24 1.52 8.64
CA THR A 47 5.65 2.41 9.74
C THR A 47 7.07 2.03 10.18
N ALA A 48 8.01 2.21 9.26
CA ALA A 48 9.40 1.79 9.38
C ALA A 48 10.34 2.73 8.61
N VAL A 49 11.56 2.86 9.12
CA VAL A 49 12.68 3.51 8.44
C VAL A 49 13.89 2.60 8.54
N SER A 50 14.60 2.36 7.43
CA SER A 50 15.84 1.61 7.46
C SER A 50 17.01 2.41 6.92
N PHE A 51 18.21 2.09 7.41
CA PHE A 51 19.43 2.79 7.11
C PHE A 51 20.40 1.82 6.41
N GLN A 52 20.91 2.20 5.26
CA GLN A 52 21.86 1.40 4.50
C GLN A 52 22.99 2.30 3.97
N GLY A 53 24.16 2.21 4.58
CA GLY A 53 25.27 3.09 4.25
C GLY A 53 24.89 4.55 4.50
N LYS A 54 24.86 5.36 3.45
CA LYS A 54 24.52 6.79 3.48
C LYS A 54 23.04 7.06 3.20
N VAL A 55 22.23 6.05 2.92
CA VAL A 55 20.83 6.19 2.43
C VAL A 55 19.84 5.75 3.49
N ARG A 56 18.78 6.54 3.63
CA ARG A 56 17.59 6.19 4.39
C ARG A 56 16.53 5.63 3.44
N HIS A 57 15.88 4.55 3.85
CA HIS A 57 14.80 3.94 3.10
C HIS A 57 13.51 4.02 3.91
N MET A 58 12.46 4.56 3.32
CA MET A 58 11.12 4.67 3.87
C MET A 58 10.14 3.92 2.96
N GLY A 59 8.93 3.66 3.47
CA GLY A 59 7.94 2.92 2.70
C GLY A 59 8.32 1.45 2.51
N GLU A 60 7.95 0.85 1.38
CA GLU A 60 8.12 -0.59 1.12
C GLU A 60 9.59 -1.04 1.18
N THR A 61 10.50 -0.17 0.81
CA THR A 61 11.94 -0.49 0.81
C THR A 61 12.50 -0.64 2.21
N ALA A 62 11.90 0.01 3.23
CA ALA A 62 12.32 -0.12 4.63
C ALA A 62 12.20 -1.55 5.16
N ASN A 63 11.11 -2.25 4.84
CA ASN A 63 10.83 -3.60 5.34
C ASN A 63 11.76 -4.68 4.77
N THR A 64 12.49 -4.39 3.70
CA THR A 64 13.35 -5.37 3.02
C THR A 64 14.79 -5.39 3.52
N LYS A 65 15.20 -4.43 4.36
CA LYS A 65 16.62 -4.16 4.66
C LYS A 65 17.15 -4.80 5.97
N GLY A 66 16.30 -5.41 6.77
CA GLY A 66 16.73 -6.27 7.91
C GLY A 66 17.39 -5.51 9.06
N LYS A 67 18.72 -5.64 9.25
CA LYS A 67 19.43 -5.27 10.47
C LYS A 67 19.33 -3.79 10.79
N ASN A 68 19.35 -2.83 10.14
CA ASN A 68 19.28 -1.40 10.47
C ASN A 68 17.89 -0.82 10.21
N SER A 69 16.84 -1.60 10.45
CA SER A 69 15.46 -1.15 10.26
C SER A 69 14.83 -0.83 11.60
N VAL A 70 14.44 0.40 11.80
CA VAL A 70 13.61 0.84 12.92
C VAL A 70 12.16 0.64 12.52
N ILE A 71 11.47 -0.24 13.21
CA ILE A 71 10.08 -0.66 12.95
C ILE A 71 9.18 -0.30 14.12
N HIS A 72 7.87 -0.33 13.92
CA HIS A 72 6.86 -0.09 14.97
C HIS A 72 7.01 1.30 15.61
N LEU A 73 7.26 2.35 14.81
CA LEU A 73 7.56 3.71 15.29
C LEU A 73 6.51 4.25 16.26
N ASN A 74 5.21 4.00 15.98
CA ASN A 74 4.14 4.41 16.90
C ASN A 74 4.31 3.81 18.30
N ARG A 75 4.78 2.57 18.41
CA ARG A 75 5.02 1.93 19.69
C ARG A 75 6.23 2.52 20.41
N LEU A 76 7.29 2.85 19.68
CA LEU A 76 8.49 3.47 20.25
C LEU A 76 8.19 4.84 20.89
N LEU A 77 7.27 5.60 20.32
CA LEU A 77 6.83 6.90 20.90
C LEU A 77 6.13 6.73 22.26
N GLN A 78 5.55 5.57 22.53
CA GLN A 78 4.85 5.29 23.77
C GLN A 78 5.78 4.78 24.89
N LEU A 79 7.03 4.48 24.56
CA LEU A 79 8.05 4.11 25.54
C LEU A 79 8.68 5.39 26.13
N PRO A 80 8.52 5.72 27.40
CA PRO A 80 9.54 5.55 28.41
C PRO A 80 9.10 4.61 29.53
N SER A 81 7.86 4.26 29.63
CA SER A 81 7.48 3.13 30.47
C SER A 81 7.46 1.90 29.58
N PRO A 82 8.45 0.99 29.69
CA PRO A 82 8.35 -0.26 28.96
C PRO A 82 6.98 -0.84 29.27
N PRO A 83 6.17 -1.17 28.24
CA PRO A 83 4.94 -1.85 28.49
C PRO A 83 5.32 -3.09 29.29
N GLN A 84 4.82 -3.17 30.53
CA GLN A 84 5.00 -4.38 31.33
C GLN A 84 4.53 -5.51 30.43
N PRO A 85 5.32 -6.59 30.27
CA PRO A 85 4.82 -7.77 29.59
C PRO A 85 3.48 -8.10 30.23
N VAL A 86 2.50 -8.51 29.43
CA VAL A 86 1.21 -8.93 29.94
C VAL A 86 1.44 -10.20 30.75
N VAL A 87 1.86 -10.03 31.99
CA VAL A 87 2.13 -11.12 32.96
C VAL A 87 0.85 -11.33 33.76
N GLY A 88 -0.09 -12.09 33.15
CA GLY A 88 -1.02 -12.88 33.94
C GLY A 88 -0.30 -14.16 34.37
N GLU A 89 -0.81 -14.87 35.41
CA GLU A 89 -0.37 -16.22 35.71
C GLU A 89 -0.59 -17.12 34.49
N GLY A 90 0.44 -17.29 33.62
CA GLY A 90 0.37 -17.97 32.32
C GLY A 90 0.59 -17.08 31.08
N GLY A 91 0.78 -15.78 31.24
CA GLY A 91 1.05 -14.85 30.13
C GLY A 91 2.42 -15.07 29.47
N CYS A 92 2.54 -14.65 28.21
CA CYS A 92 3.80 -14.73 27.46
C CYS A 92 4.84 -13.79 28.09
N ASP A 93 5.98 -14.31 28.47
CA ASP A 93 7.11 -13.58 29.05
C ASP A 93 7.99 -12.88 27.98
N ILE A 94 7.52 -12.87 26.73
CA ILE A 94 8.20 -12.31 25.58
C ILE A 94 7.38 -11.14 25.03
N SER A 95 8.06 -10.06 24.69
CA SER A 95 7.49 -8.84 24.11
C SER A 95 7.90 -8.66 22.63
N LEU A 96 7.26 -7.75 21.92
CA LEU A 96 7.67 -7.38 20.56
C LEU A 96 9.06 -6.76 20.52
N GLU A 97 9.44 -6.07 21.59
CA GLU A 97 10.73 -5.40 21.74
C GLU A 97 11.90 -6.40 21.74
N ASP A 98 11.68 -7.64 22.21
CA ASP A 98 12.67 -8.70 22.18
C ASP A 98 13.09 -9.11 20.76
N PHE A 99 12.26 -8.75 19.77
CA PHE A 99 12.48 -9.03 18.35
C PHE A 99 13.04 -7.84 17.57
N TYR A 100 13.24 -6.68 18.19
CA TYR A 100 13.74 -5.53 17.44
C TYR A 100 15.17 -5.77 16.92
N PRO A 101 15.41 -5.51 15.62
CA PRO A 101 16.72 -5.71 15.02
C PRO A 101 17.72 -4.59 15.34
N PHE A 102 17.28 -3.56 16.05
CA PHE A 102 18.07 -2.39 16.47
C PHE A 102 18.19 -2.35 17.99
N GLU A 103 19.11 -1.51 18.47
CA GLU A 103 19.25 -1.21 19.90
C GLU A 103 18.51 0.08 20.22
N TYR A 104 17.92 0.13 21.39
CA TYR A 104 17.27 1.32 21.92
C TYR A 104 17.61 1.49 23.40
N SER A 105 17.62 2.72 23.86
CA SER A 105 17.84 3.09 25.24
C SER A 105 16.91 4.22 25.65
N THR A 106 16.46 4.21 26.90
CA THR A 106 15.87 5.36 27.56
C THR A 106 16.99 6.05 28.31
N ASN A 107 17.16 7.36 28.15
CA ASN A 107 18.20 8.12 28.82
C ASN A 107 17.90 8.19 30.33
N ASN A 108 18.29 7.16 31.09
CA ASN A 108 18.23 7.13 32.56
C ASN A 108 19.65 7.09 33.18
N ASP A 109 20.70 7.10 32.37
CA ASP A 109 22.07 7.02 32.83
C ASP A 109 22.86 8.27 32.41
N ASP A 110 23.18 9.11 33.40
CA ASP A 110 24.30 10.04 33.45
C ASP A 110 24.28 11.41 32.74
N ASP A 111 23.17 11.87 32.14
CA ASP A 111 23.10 13.27 31.65
C ASP A 111 21.99 14.07 32.35
N ASP A 112 22.31 15.27 32.86
CA ASP A 112 21.41 16.19 33.58
C ASP A 112 20.23 16.75 32.75
N ASP A 113 20.07 16.35 31.48
CA ASP A 113 18.98 16.70 30.56
C ASP A 113 18.01 15.52 30.31
N ASP A 114 17.57 14.87 31.39
CA ASP A 114 16.64 13.72 31.34
C ASP A 114 15.23 14.12 30.92
N ASN A 115 14.97 14.15 29.62
CA ASN A 115 13.61 14.31 29.05
C ASN A 115 12.86 12.96 28.92
N GLY A 116 13.42 11.84 29.37
CA GLY A 116 12.80 10.52 29.25
C GLY A 116 12.57 10.06 27.78
N GLU A 117 13.26 10.66 26.81
CA GLU A 117 13.09 10.38 25.39
C GLU A 117 13.79 9.07 25.01
N LEU A 118 13.07 8.19 24.29
CA LEU A 118 13.64 6.96 23.75
C LEU A 118 14.51 7.26 22.54
N THR A 119 15.75 6.76 22.57
CA THR A 119 16.69 6.82 21.45
C THR A 119 16.92 5.44 20.84
N VAL A 120 17.02 5.37 19.54
CA VAL A 120 17.39 4.17 18.77
C VAL A 120 18.79 4.35 18.21
N THR A 121 19.59 3.28 18.26
CA THR A 121 20.96 3.28 17.71
C THR A 121 20.97 2.44 16.42
N VAL A 122 21.41 3.05 15.33
CA VAL A 122 21.53 2.43 14.00
C VAL A 122 22.89 2.76 13.38
N GLU A 123 23.34 1.94 12.47
CA GLU A 123 24.52 2.23 11.66
C GLU A 123 24.11 3.13 10.48
N TYR A 124 24.57 4.38 10.48
CA TYR A 124 24.30 5.34 9.41
C TYR A 124 25.60 6.06 9.02
N ASN A 125 25.87 6.12 7.72
CA ASN A 125 27.09 6.70 7.16
C ASN A 125 28.38 6.13 7.79
N GLY A 126 28.39 4.79 8.02
CA GLY A 126 29.54 4.08 8.59
C GLY A 126 29.78 4.33 10.09
N THR A 127 28.85 4.98 10.79
CA THR A 127 28.94 5.28 12.22
C THR A 127 27.69 4.82 12.95
N ALA A 128 27.85 4.41 14.22
CA ALA A 128 26.72 4.17 15.11
C ALA A 128 26.11 5.52 15.49
N THR A 129 24.89 5.79 14.98
CA THR A 129 24.20 7.06 15.17
C THR A 129 22.95 6.86 16.00
N LYS A 130 22.71 7.75 16.94
CA LYS A 130 21.52 7.76 17.79
C LYS A 130 20.47 8.74 17.24
N PHE A 131 19.23 8.29 17.12
CA PHE A 131 18.08 9.10 16.75
C PHE A 131 16.99 8.97 17.81
N SER A 132 16.28 10.06 18.09
CA SER A 132 15.05 9.99 18.89
C SER A 132 13.93 9.31 18.09
N ALA A 133 12.94 8.72 18.77
CA ALA A 133 11.78 8.13 18.12
C ALA A 133 11.03 9.16 17.26
N ALA A 134 10.93 10.41 17.73
CA ALA A 134 10.33 11.53 16.98
C ALA A 134 11.12 11.86 15.71
N ALA A 135 12.46 11.84 15.75
CA ALA A 135 13.30 12.07 14.58
C ALA A 135 13.08 10.98 13.51
N VAL A 136 13.01 9.71 13.92
CA VAL A 136 12.75 8.62 12.96
C VAL A 136 11.32 8.70 12.39
N LEU A 137 10.34 9.08 13.19
CA LEU A 137 8.98 9.32 12.68
C LEU A 137 8.95 10.50 11.69
N ALA A 138 9.70 11.58 11.93
CA ALA A 138 9.79 12.71 11.02
C ALA A 138 10.28 12.30 9.62
N MET A 139 11.24 11.38 9.53
CA MET A 139 11.74 10.83 8.27
C MET A 139 10.60 10.17 7.46
N LEU A 140 9.77 9.35 8.12
CA LEU A 140 8.61 8.74 7.50
C LEU A 140 7.56 9.78 7.08
N LEU A 141 7.21 10.71 7.96
CA LEU A 141 6.20 11.75 7.68
C LEU A 141 6.63 12.69 6.55
N ARG A 142 7.94 12.95 6.39
CA ARG A 142 8.45 13.68 5.21
C ARG A 142 8.14 12.96 3.90
N THR A 143 8.30 11.64 3.86
CA THR A 143 7.92 10.83 2.69
C THR A 143 6.41 10.87 2.46
N VAL A 144 5.61 10.84 3.52
CA VAL A 144 4.17 11.04 3.46
C VAL A 144 3.83 12.40 2.85
N SER A 145 4.49 13.49 3.29
CA SER A 145 4.31 14.84 2.73
C SER A 145 4.56 14.87 1.21
N GLN A 146 5.66 14.27 0.76
CA GLN A 146 5.99 14.18 -0.67
C GLN A 146 4.91 13.41 -1.46
N SER A 147 4.42 12.30 -0.91
CA SER A 147 3.37 11.50 -1.54
C SER A 147 2.01 12.21 -1.57
N VAL A 148 1.70 13.02 -0.56
CA VAL A 148 0.52 13.91 -0.52
C VAL A 148 0.60 14.91 -1.67
N GLN A 149 1.72 15.63 -1.79
CA GLN A 149 1.92 16.61 -2.86
C GLN A 149 1.86 15.97 -4.25
N ALA A 150 2.51 14.82 -4.45
CA ALA A 150 2.47 14.07 -5.71
C ALA A 150 1.04 13.62 -6.05
N THR A 151 0.26 13.20 -5.05
CA THR A 151 -1.15 12.81 -5.24
C THR A 151 -1.99 14.00 -5.62
N MET A 152 -1.83 15.16 -4.95
CA MET A 152 -2.55 16.40 -5.26
C MET A 152 -2.21 16.92 -6.65
N ALA A 153 -0.93 16.90 -7.05
CA ALA A 153 -0.49 17.26 -8.40
C ALA A 153 -1.12 16.36 -9.46
N ARG A 154 -1.20 15.03 -9.22
CA ARG A 154 -1.88 14.06 -10.11
C ARG A 154 -3.38 14.35 -10.24
N LEU A 155 -4.01 14.91 -9.22
CA LEU A 155 -5.41 15.32 -9.22
C LEU A 155 -5.64 16.73 -9.79
N GLY A 156 -4.58 17.38 -10.31
CA GLY A 156 -4.63 18.67 -10.97
C GLY A 156 -4.40 19.88 -10.05
N ALA A 157 -4.00 19.66 -8.80
CA ALA A 157 -3.68 20.70 -7.84
C ALA A 157 -2.15 20.92 -7.74
N THR A 158 -1.58 21.63 -8.70
CA THR A 158 -0.11 21.83 -8.81
C THR A 158 0.44 22.96 -7.93
N ASP A 159 -0.42 23.89 -7.48
CA ASP A 159 0.00 25.12 -6.82
C ASP A 159 -0.33 25.16 -5.32
N VAL A 160 -0.73 24.01 -4.72
CA VAL A 160 -1.04 23.93 -3.29
C VAL A 160 0.25 24.00 -2.46
N LYS A 161 0.35 25.01 -1.62
CA LYS A 161 1.48 25.22 -0.70
C LYS A 161 1.26 24.42 0.60
N GLN A 162 2.32 24.15 1.33
CA GLN A 162 2.23 23.51 2.66
C GLN A 162 1.37 24.32 3.63
N ASP A 163 1.39 25.65 3.55
CA ASP A 163 0.55 26.53 4.38
C ASP A 163 -0.95 26.41 4.09
N ASP A 164 -1.32 25.83 2.94
CA ASP A 164 -2.69 25.61 2.54
C ASP A 164 -3.21 24.23 2.96
N ILE A 165 -2.40 23.42 3.65
CA ILE A 165 -2.73 22.07 4.11
C ILE A 165 -2.88 22.05 5.62
N LEU A 166 -3.98 21.48 6.10
CA LEU A 166 -4.19 21.14 7.51
C LEU A 166 -4.04 19.63 7.67
N TYR A 167 -3.01 19.21 8.39
CA TYR A 167 -2.76 17.81 8.72
C TYR A 167 -3.44 17.42 10.02
N LEU A 168 -4.23 16.35 9.99
CA LEU A 168 -4.89 15.75 11.15
C LEU A 168 -4.26 14.39 11.40
N ILE A 169 -3.60 14.20 12.54
CA ILE A 169 -2.97 12.94 12.90
C ILE A 169 -3.86 12.24 13.94
N SER A 170 -4.33 11.04 13.59
CA SER A 170 -5.08 10.18 14.49
C SER A 170 -4.16 9.56 15.53
N ILE A 171 -4.51 9.69 16.80
CA ILE A 171 -3.80 9.09 17.92
C ILE A 171 -4.76 8.24 18.79
N VAL A 172 -4.20 7.30 19.53
CA VAL A 172 -5.01 6.45 20.42
C VAL A 172 -5.63 7.26 21.56
N PRO A 173 -6.80 6.85 22.07
CA PRO A 173 -7.46 7.54 23.16
C PRO A 173 -6.57 7.61 24.42
N ASN A 174 -6.67 8.72 25.13
CA ASN A 174 -5.94 8.94 26.38
C ASN A 174 -4.40 8.88 26.24
N SER A 175 -3.88 9.20 25.04
CA SER A 175 -2.43 9.33 24.83
C SER A 175 -1.84 10.40 25.78
N SER A 176 -0.70 10.09 26.39
CA SER A 176 -0.04 11.03 27.30
C SER A 176 0.38 12.32 26.58
N PRO A 177 0.46 13.47 27.27
CA PRO A 177 0.97 14.71 26.69
C PRO A 177 2.35 14.55 26.07
N PHE A 178 3.20 13.69 26.63
CA PHE A 178 4.51 13.37 26.09
C PHE A 178 4.42 12.74 24.69
N VAL A 179 3.56 11.73 24.49
CA VAL A 179 3.35 11.10 23.18
C VAL A 179 2.79 12.11 22.16
N GLN A 180 1.84 12.93 22.59
CA GLN A 180 1.26 13.99 21.75
C GLN A 180 2.35 14.96 21.25
N GLU A 181 3.22 15.38 22.16
CA GLU A 181 4.34 16.29 21.84
C GLU A 181 5.34 15.65 20.87
N GLN A 182 5.71 14.39 21.08
CA GLN A 182 6.60 13.63 20.19
C GLN A 182 6.04 13.53 18.76
N VAL A 183 4.73 13.27 18.62
CA VAL A 183 4.07 13.22 17.29
C VAL A 183 4.07 14.59 16.63
N LEU A 184 3.81 15.66 17.38
CA LEU A 184 3.83 17.02 16.86
C LEU A 184 5.24 17.47 16.48
N ASP A 185 6.25 17.10 17.25
CA ASP A 185 7.65 17.40 16.95
C ASP A 185 8.08 16.72 15.65
N ALA A 186 7.69 15.44 15.46
CA ALA A 186 7.94 14.70 14.23
C ALA A 186 7.21 15.33 13.03
N ALA A 187 5.96 15.75 13.22
CA ALA A 187 5.18 16.40 12.16
C ALA A 187 5.81 17.75 11.77
N TYR A 188 6.22 18.53 12.75
CA TYR A 188 6.88 19.82 12.52
C TYR A 188 8.21 19.64 11.77
N ALA A 189 9.02 18.65 12.18
CA ALA A 189 10.28 18.33 11.52
C ALA A 189 10.09 17.83 10.07
N ALA A 190 8.97 17.15 9.80
CA ALA A 190 8.57 16.73 8.45
C ALA A 190 8.06 17.89 7.56
N GLY A 191 7.93 19.10 8.12
CA GLY A 191 7.45 20.28 7.41
C GLY A 191 5.94 20.46 7.40
N PHE A 192 5.19 19.83 8.31
CA PHE A 192 3.76 20.03 8.47
C PHE A 192 3.51 21.34 9.23
N VAL A 193 3.25 22.42 8.50
CA VAL A 193 3.09 23.76 9.07
C VAL A 193 1.86 23.86 9.99
N HIS A 194 0.76 23.26 9.57
CA HIS A 194 -0.48 23.23 10.35
C HIS A 194 -0.83 21.77 10.67
N THR A 195 -0.70 21.41 11.94
CA THR A 195 -1.00 20.06 12.42
C THR A 195 -1.89 20.12 13.66
N LYS A 196 -2.91 19.24 13.67
CA LYS A 196 -3.75 18.98 14.84
C LYS A 196 -3.80 17.48 15.12
N LEU A 197 -4.05 17.13 16.38
CA LEU A 197 -4.24 15.75 16.80
C LEU A 197 -5.74 15.48 17.02
N VAL A 198 -6.16 14.28 16.63
CA VAL A 198 -7.53 13.80 16.85
C VAL A 198 -7.50 12.41 17.45
N GLU A 199 -8.31 12.14 18.45
CA GLU A 199 -8.43 10.79 18.99
C GLU A 199 -9.08 9.84 17.96
N SER A 200 -8.56 8.62 17.84
CA SER A 200 -9.06 7.64 16.86
C SER A 200 -10.57 7.35 16.98
N PRO A 201 -11.22 7.32 18.17
CA PRO A 201 -12.66 7.19 18.26
C PRO A 201 -13.44 8.33 17.59
N VAL A 202 -12.94 9.56 17.68
CA VAL A 202 -13.52 10.74 17.02
C VAL A 202 -13.41 10.62 15.51
N ALA A 203 -12.25 10.20 15.03
CA ALA A 203 -12.01 9.96 13.61
C ALA A 203 -12.92 8.83 13.07
N TYR A 204 -13.03 7.70 13.78
CA TYR A 204 -13.93 6.62 13.38
C TYR A 204 -15.40 7.07 13.39
N ALA A 205 -15.82 7.86 14.39
CA ALA A 205 -17.17 8.38 14.47
C ALA A 205 -17.51 9.26 13.26
N ALA A 206 -16.62 10.16 12.86
CA ALA A 206 -16.81 11.00 11.68
C ALA A 206 -16.94 10.18 10.39
N THR A 207 -16.12 9.14 10.21
CA THR A 207 -16.24 8.23 9.07
C THR A 207 -17.52 7.41 9.10
N TYR A 208 -17.89 6.88 10.27
CA TYR A 208 -19.10 6.08 10.47
C TYR A 208 -20.36 6.89 10.15
N GLN A 209 -20.45 8.11 10.66
CA GLN A 209 -21.57 9.00 10.41
C GLN A 209 -21.69 9.39 8.93
N ARG A 210 -20.58 9.68 8.27
CA ARG A 210 -20.58 9.92 6.81
C ARG A 210 -21.11 8.72 6.04
N LYS A 211 -20.76 7.50 6.48
CA LYS A 211 -21.17 6.25 5.82
C LYS A 211 -22.63 5.89 6.10
N PHE A 212 -23.12 6.21 7.28
CA PHE A 212 -24.47 5.92 7.76
C PHE A 212 -25.18 7.19 8.26
N PRO A 213 -25.58 8.10 7.34
CA PRO A 213 -26.24 9.35 7.73
C PRO A 213 -27.55 9.14 8.52
N GLU A 214 -28.20 7.97 8.33
CA GLU A 214 -29.41 7.57 9.05
C GLU A 214 -29.15 7.17 10.51
N PHE A 215 -27.90 7.02 10.91
CA PHE A 215 -27.51 6.66 12.27
C PHE A 215 -27.38 7.91 13.18
N ASN A 216 -28.37 8.81 13.12
CA ASN A 216 -28.28 10.17 13.67
C ASN A 216 -29.22 10.48 14.84
N THR A 217 -29.97 9.52 15.39
CA THR A 217 -31.00 9.82 16.37
C THR A 217 -30.79 9.14 17.71
N GLY A 218 -29.84 9.64 18.52
CA GLY A 218 -29.58 9.12 19.87
C GLY A 218 -29.10 7.66 19.89
N LYS A 219 -28.62 7.13 18.76
CA LYS A 219 -28.11 5.76 18.66
C LYS A 219 -26.68 5.66 19.18
N THR A 220 -26.36 4.50 19.73
CA THR A 220 -25.03 4.21 20.28
C THR A 220 -24.36 3.08 19.53
N ALA A 221 -23.07 3.27 19.19
CA ALA A 221 -22.22 2.24 18.61
C ALA A 221 -21.00 1.98 19.47
N MET A 222 -20.64 0.71 19.60
CA MET A 222 -19.32 0.31 20.07
C MET A 222 -18.40 0.18 18.86
N ILE A 223 -17.25 0.81 18.90
CA ILE A 223 -16.19 0.68 17.93
C ILE A 223 -14.99 0.02 18.62
N LEU A 224 -14.62 -1.17 18.16
CA LEU A 224 -13.49 -1.93 18.65
C LEU A 224 -12.44 -2.01 17.56
N ASP A 225 -11.29 -1.40 17.80
CA ASP A 225 -10.13 -1.46 16.91
C ASP A 225 -9.05 -2.34 17.52
N MET A 226 -8.78 -3.50 16.91
CA MET A 226 -7.66 -4.37 17.27
C MET A 226 -6.60 -4.32 16.18
N GLY A 227 -5.61 -3.46 16.38
CA GLY A 227 -4.45 -3.29 15.51
C GLY A 227 -3.40 -4.38 15.69
N HIS A 228 -2.16 -4.07 15.29
CA HIS A 228 -1.02 -5.00 15.43
C HIS A 228 -0.57 -5.13 16.89
N ALA A 229 -0.33 -4.03 17.59
CA ALA A 229 0.24 -4.03 18.94
C ALA A 229 -0.67 -3.45 20.03
N LEU A 230 -1.81 -2.89 19.66
CA LEU A 230 -2.75 -2.29 20.60
C LEU A 230 -4.20 -2.62 20.24
N THR A 231 -5.09 -2.51 21.23
CA THR A 231 -6.53 -2.68 21.07
C THR A 231 -7.23 -1.56 21.81
N SER A 232 -8.11 -0.84 21.13
CA SER A 232 -8.97 0.19 21.71
C SER A 232 -10.44 -0.15 21.57
N VAL A 233 -11.22 0.20 22.57
CA VAL A 233 -12.69 0.08 22.57
C VAL A 233 -13.25 1.44 22.92
N SER A 234 -14.22 1.89 22.14
CA SER A 234 -14.91 3.14 22.38
C SER A 234 -16.42 3.00 22.21
N ILE A 235 -17.17 3.76 22.99
CA ILE A 235 -18.62 3.88 22.86
C ILE A 235 -18.92 5.29 22.38
N VAL A 236 -19.62 5.38 21.26
CA VAL A 236 -19.96 6.64 20.59
C VAL A 236 -21.48 6.75 20.51
N GLN A 237 -21.99 7.89 20.92
CA GLN A 237 -23.40 8.28 20.73
C GLN A 237 -23.51 9.23 19.55
N PHE A 238 -24.47 8.99 18.66
CA PHE A 238 -24.75 9.80 17.48
C PHE A 238 -26.08 10.53 17.65
N GLY A 239 -26.11 11.82 17.32
CA GLY A 239 -27.34 12.60 17.20
C GLY A 239 -28.02 12.98 18.50
N GLU A 240 -27.43 13.84 19.32
CA GLU A 240 -28.13 14.75 20.24
C GLU A 240 -27.77 16.18 19.84
N ALA A 241 -28.61 16.78 19.01
CA ALA A 241 -28.80 18.23 19.07
C ALA A 241 -30.01 18.49 19.99
N ASP A 242 -29.91 19.42 20.89
CA ASP A 242 -31.02 19.89 21.68
C ASP A 242 -32.22 20.21 20.78
N GLU A 243 -33.44 19.90 21.23
CA GLU A 243 -34.65 20.03 20.39
C GLU A 243 -34.89 21.45 19.86
N GLU A 244 -34.21 22.45 20.44
CA GLU A 244 -34.29 23.85 20.05
C GLU A 244 -33.37 24.22 18.87
N GLU A 245 -32.31 23.45 18.59
CA GLU A 245 -31.35 23.67 17.47
C GLU A 245 -31.69 22.89 16.19
N LYS A 246 -32.76 22.12 16.16
CA LYS A 246 -33.14 21.21 15.05
C LYS A 246 -33.48 21.88 13.72
N GLN A 247 -33.44 23.20 13.59
CA GLN A 247 -33.96 23.84 12.37
C GLN A 247 -32.94 24.20 11.30
N GLU A 248 -31.63 24.23 11.56
CA GLU A 248 -30.66 24.66 10.52
C GLU A 248 -29.30 23.94 10.48
N SER A 249 -28.93 23.05 11.41
CA SER A 249 -27.58 22.48 11.40
C SER A 249 -27.54 21.15 10.68
N THR A 250 -26.86 21.15 9.56
CA THR A 250 -26.42 19.93 8.79
C THR A 250 -25.17 19.29 9.39
N ILE A 251 -24.80 19.68 10.62
CA ILE A 251 -23.54 19.29 11.27
C ILE A 251 -23.68 17.89 11.84
N PRO A 252 -22.68 17.02 11.61
CA PRO A 252 -22.59 15.73 12.26
C PRO A 252 -22.40 15.92 13.77
N THR A 253 -23.37 15.46 14.56
CA THR A 253 -23.26 15.46 16.01
C THR A 253 -22.97 14.04 16.50
N PHE A 254 -21.84 13.86 17.12
CA PHE A 254 -21.50 12.62 17.83
C PHE A 254 -20.68 12.94 19.09
N LYS A 255 -20.76 12.07 20.07
CA LYS A 255 -20.04 12.19 21.34
C LYS A 255 -19.42 10.87 21.72
N VAL A 256 -18.14 10.87 22.02
CA VAL A 256 -17.46 9.71 22.63
C VAL A 256 -17.84 9.68 24.10
N LEU A 257 -18.57 8.64 24.52
CA LEU A 257 -19.03 8.46 25.90
C LEU A 257 -17.96 7.85 26.78
N SER A 258 -17.21 6.90 26.23
CA SER A 258 -16.07 6.26 26.89
C SER A 258 -15.11 5.70 25.87
N ALA A 259 -13.83 5.65 26.22
CA ALA A 259 -12.80 5.00 25.41
C ALA A 259 -11.68 4.45 26.32
N ASN A 260 -11.26 3.23 26.06
CA ASN A 260 -10.16 2.57 26.76
C ASN A 260 -9.25 1.85 25.78
N THR A 261 -7.96 1.79 26.12
CA THR A 261 -6.93 1.16 25.27
C THR A 261 -6.04 0.23 26.08
N LEU A 262 -5.71 -0.93 25.50
CA LEU A 262 -4.63 -1.81 25.93
C LEU A 262 -3.44 -1.61 25.02
N HIS A 263 -2.38 -1.00 25.53
CA HIS A 263 -1.21 -0.59 24.73
C HIS A 263 -0.25 -1.72 24.38
N SER A 264 -0.38 -2.89 25.00
CA SER A 264 0.50 -4.06 24.80
C SER A 264 -0.24 -5.29 24.31
N PHE A 265 -1.47 -5.09 23.78
CA PHE A 265 -2.33 -6.16 23.36
C PHE A 265 -2.90 -5.89 21.96
N GLY A 266 -2.60 -6.77 21.00
CA GLY A 266 -3.06 -6.68 19.61
C GLY A 266 -2.83 -8.00 18.88
N ALA A 267 -2.89 -7.98 17.56
CA ALA A 267 -2.67 -9.18 16.73
C ALA A 267 -1.27 -9.80 16.91
N ALA A 268 -0.28 -9.00 17.28
CA ALA A 268 1.08 -9.46 17.58
C ALA A 268 1.15 -10.32 18.84
N SER A 269 0.29 -10.07 19.84
CA SER A 269 0.25 -10.91 21.05
C SER A 269 -0.03 -12.37 20.69
N VAL A 270 -0.86 -12.61 19.68
CA VAL A 270 -1.17 -13.95 19.17
C VAL A 270 0.05 -14.58 18.47
N ASP A 271 0.84 -13.78 17.76
CA ASP A 271 2.08 -14.25 17.14
C ASP A 271 3.11 -14.65 18.20
N LEU A 272 3.21 -13.87 19.28
CA LEU A 272 4.11 -14.16 20.40
C LEU A 272 3.70 -15.43 21.14
N GLN A 273 2.39 -15.65 21.39
CA GLN A 273 1.88 -16.88 21.97
C GLN A 273 2.20 -18.10 21.11
N LEU A 274 1.98 -18.02 19.81
CA LEU A 274 2.35 -19.09 18.87
C LEU A 274 3.87 -19.30 18.82
N TRP A 275 4.65 -18.24 18.80
CA TRP A 275 6.12 -18.31 18.82
C TRP A 275 6.61 -19.05 20.06
N LYS A 276 6.13 -18.66 21.25
CA LYS A 276 6.48 -19.27 22.53
C LYS A 276 6.06 -20.73 22.56
N HIS A 277 4.83 -21.02 22.13
CA HIS A 277 4.31 -22.38 22.06
C HIS A 277 5.21 -23.29 21.20
N PHE A 278 5.57 -22.86 19.99
CA PHE A 278 6.45 -23.65 19.13
C PHE A 278 7.86 -23.77 19.67
N GLN A 279 8.42 -22.68 20.21
CA GLN A 279 9.74 -22.66 20.81
C GLN A 279 9.85 -23.68 21.97
N THR A 280 8.83 -23.77 22.83
CA THR A 280 8.84 -24.65 24.01
C THR A 280 8.37 -26.08 23.72
N SER A 281 7.47 -26.28 22.75
CA SER A 281 6.92 -27.62 22.44
C SER A 281 7.77 -28.43 21.46
N MET A 282 8.69 -27.78 20.74
CA MET A 282 9.52 -28.43 19.71
C MET A 282 10.99 -28.42 20.11
N PRO A 283 11.59 -29.58 20.49
CA PRO A 283 12.98 -29.65 20.94
C PRO A 283 14.00 -29.02 19.98
N LYS A 284 13.72 -29.03 18.68
CA LYS A 284 14.58 -28.41 17.66
C LYS A 284 14.61 -26.88 17.72
N LEU A 285 13.70 -26.26 18.46
CA LEU A 285 13.54 -24.80 18.58
C LEU A 285 13.91 -24.28 19.98
N ASP A 286 14.20 -25.15 20.93
CA ASP A 286 14.44 -24.79 22.33
C ASP A 286 15.59 -23.77 22.52
N SER A 287 16.61 -23.82 21.66
CA SER A 287 17.74 -22.88 21.68
C SER A 287 17.49 -21.57 20.90
N VAL A 288 16.36 -21.42 20.24
CA VAL A 288 16.05 -20.25 19.39
C VAL A 288 15.77 -19.02 20.26
N LYS A 289 16.58 -17.98 20.09
CA LYS A 289 16.41 -16.67 20.77
C LYS A 289 15.61 -15.70 19.91
N ALA A 290 14.75 -14.89 20.51
CA ALA A 290 13.89 -13.90 19.83
C ALA A 290 14.68 -12.99 18.86
N LYS A 291 15.77 -12.37 19.32
CA LYS A 291 16.61 -11.43 18.53
C LYS A 291 17.45 -12.14 17.44
N SER A 292 17.50 -13.48 17.41
CA SER A 292 18.25 -14.23 16.39
C SER A 292 17.53 -14.24 15.03
N ARG A 293 18.28 -14.53 13.95
CA ARG A 293 17.67 -14.73 12.62
C ARG A 293 16.65 -15.88 12.62
N ALA A 294 16.93 -16.96 13.35
CA ALA A 294 16.01 -18.07 13.53
C ALA A 294 14.73 -17.63 14.28
N GLY A 295 14.89 -16.81 15.34
CA GLY A 295 13.77 -16.23 16.08
C GLY A 295 12.87 -15.36 15.22
N GLN A 296 13.44 -14.49 14.38
CA GLN A 296 12.70 -13.67 13.42
C GLN A 296 11.93 -14.52 12.38
N ARG A 297 12.57 -15.58 11.86
CA ARG A 297 11.91 -16.51 10.93
C ARG A 297 10.80 -17.29 11.60
N LEU A 298 10.99 -17.71 12.84
CA LEU A 298 9.95 -18.37 13.62
C LEU A 298 8.77 -17.44 13.88
N LEU A 299 9.02 -16.15 14.21
CA LEU A 299 7.97 -15.14 14.37
C LEU A 299 7.18 -14.94 13.06
N ALA A 300 7.87 -14.84 11.94
CA ALA A 300 7.21 -14.77 10.62
C ALA A 300 6.40 -16.05 10.33
N GLY A 301 6.87 -17.21 10.75
CA GLY A 301 6.13 -18.48 10.67
C GLY A 301 4.89 -18.49 11.55
N ALA A 302 4.98 -17.99 12.79
CA ALA A 302 3.86 -17.82 13.72
C ALA A 302 2.80 -16.87 13.15
N ASN A 303 3.21 -15.74 12.57
CA ASN A 303 2.31 -14.80 11.91
C ASN A 303 1.58 -15.47 10.72
N LYS A 304 2.28 -16.22 9.87
CA LYS A 304 1.65 -16.99 8.78
C LYS A 304 0.66 -18.02 9.32
N MET A 305 0.99 -18.70 10.42
CA MET A 305 0.12 -19.66 11.10
C MET A 305 -1.15 -18.98 11.62
N LYS A 306 -1.05 -17.82 12.29
CA LYS A 306 -2.20 -17.02 12.73
C LYS A 306 -3.14 -16.70 11.58
N HIS A 307 -2.60 -16.22 10.45
CA HIS A 307 -3.41 -15.93 9.26
C HIS A 307 -4.10 -17.17 8.69
N LEU A 308 -3.40 -18.30 8.67
CA LEU A 308 -3.94 -19.57 8.18
C LEU A 308 -5.09 -20.05 9.07
N LEU A 309 -4.90 -20.04 10.41
CA LEU A 309 -5.91 -20.44 11.39
C LEU A 309 -7.08 -19.47 11.49
N SER A 310 -6.94 -18.24 11.03
CA SER A 310 -8.06 -17.30 10.89
C SER A 310 -9.04 -17.73 9.79
N GLN A 311 -8.56 -18.50 8.80
CA GLN A 311 -9.38 -18.97 7.67
C GLN A 311 -9.72 -20.47 7.76
N LEU A 312 -8.78 -21.30 8.22
CA LEU A 312 -8.89 -22.76 8.25
C LEU A 312 -8.94 -23.28 9.70
N PRO A 313 -9.55 -24.47 9.95
CA PRO A 313 -9.59 -25.07 11.28
C PRO A 313 -8.23 -25.59 11.75
N GLU A 314 -7.33 -25.92 10.85
CA GLU A 314 -5.97 -26.41 11.10
C GLU A 314 -5.01 -25.87 10.04
N GLY A 315 -3.74 -25.80 10.37
CA GLY A 315 -2.71 -25.26 9.50
C GLY A 315 -1.36 -25.90 9.66
N SER A 316 -0.57 -25.86 8.60
CA SER A 316 0.83 -26.30 8.56
C SER A 316 1.67 -25.26 7.82
N VAL A 317 2.77 -24.80 8.44
CA VAL A 317 3.68 -23.79 7.92
C VAL A 317 5.10 -24.32 8.01
N THR A 318 5.81 -24.40 6.89
CA THR A 318 7.24 -24.71 6.89
C THR A 318 8.03 -23.42 7.09
N VAL A 319 8.93 -23.41 8.07
CA VAL A 319 9.88 -22.33 8.33
C VAL A 319 11.28 -22.83 8.02
N GLU A 320 11.91 -22.19 7.05
CA GLU A 320 13.22 -22.58 6.55
C GLU A 320 14.35 -22.11 7.47
N ASN A 321 15.38 -22.93 7.65
CA ASN A 321 16.62 -22.61 8.36
C ASN A 321 16.37 -22.05 9.78
N VAL A 322 15.49 -22.67 10.55
CA VAL A 322 15.16 -22.22 11.92
C VAL A 322 15.55 -23.23 12.99
N GLY A 323 15.60 -24.52 12.66
CA GLY A 323 15.98 -25.57 13.58
C GLY A 323 17.50 -25.70 13.73
N GLU A 324 17.93 -26.64 14.59
CA GLU A 324 19.36 -26.95 14.77
C GLU A 324 20.05 -27.24 13.43
N ASN A 325 21.25 -26.67 13.25
CA ASN A 325 22.04 -26.74 12.03
C ASN A 325 21.32 -26.21 10.79
N ASP A 326 20.57 -25.10 10.93
CA ASP A 326 19.81 -24.47 9.87
C ASP A 326 18.82 -25.40 9.14
N THR A 327 18.23 -26.34 9.89
CA THR A 327 17.23 -27.26 9.31
C THR A 327 15.84 -26.59 9.24
N ASP A 328 15.03 -27.03 8.28
CA ASP A 328 13.66 -26.60 8.14
C ASP A 328 12.77 -27.25 9.22
N VAL A 329 11.83 -26.49 9.73
CA VAL A 329 10.86 -26.98 10.73
C VAL A 329 9.44 -26.77 10.21
N VAL A 330 8.60 -27.77 10.38
CA VAL A 330 7.17 -27.70 10.05
C VAL A 330 6.38 -27.42 11.32
N LEU A 331 5.79 -26.22 11.38
CA LEU A 331 4.86 -25.83 12.44
C LEU A 331 3.47 -26.38 12.12
N GLN A 332 2.78 -26.93 13.12
CA GLN A 332 1.39 -27.41 12.96
C GLN A 332 0.56 -26.95 14.16
N ALA A 333 -0.62 -26.43 13.88
CA ALA A 333 -1.55 -26.02 14.93
C ALA A 333 -2.99 -26.09 14.46
N THR A 334 -3.92 -26.17 15.40
CA THR A 334 -5.35 -26.06 15.15
C THR A 334 -5.91 -24.76 15.70
N ARG A 335 -7.03 -24.31 15.16
CA ARG A 335 -7.75 -23.12 15.65
C ARG A 335 -8.18 -23.26 17.11
N SER A 336 -8.56 -24.47 17.54
CA SER A 336 -8.90 -24.74 18.94
C SER A 336 -7.68 -24.56 19.85
N ALA A 337 -6.54 -25.17 19.49
CA ALA A 337 -5.30 -25.01 20.27
C ALA A 337 -4.86 -23.53 20.35
N LEU A 338 -5.04 -22.77 19.27
CA LEU A 338 -4.76 -21.32 19.31
C LEU A 338 -5.69 -20.59 20.27
N ALA A 339 -6.98 -20.92 20.31
CA ALA A 339 -7.94 -20.31 21.23
C ALA A 339 -7.58 -20.65 22.69
N ASP A 340 -7.17 -21.90 22.96
CA ASP A 340 -6.73 -22.35 24.28
C ASP A 340 -5.45 -21.61 24.73
N LEU A 341 -4.50 -21.41 23.84
CA LEU A 341 -3.28 -20.62 24.08
C LEU A 341 -3.57 -19.15 24.41
N CYS A 342 -4.63 -18.58 23.85
CA CYS A 342 -4.99 -17.17 24.00
C CYS A 342 -6.14 -16.95 25.01
N THR A 343 -6.30 -17.83 26.01
CA THR A 343 -7.39 -17.74 26.99
C THR A 343 -7.29 -16.48 27.85
N GLU A 344 -6.11 -16.10 28.31
CA GLU A 344 -5.87 -14.90 29.10
C GLU A 344 -6.09 -13.63 28.26
N GLU A 345 -5.62 -13.62 27.02
CA GLU A 345 -5.86 -12.53 26.07
C GLU A 345 -7.35 -12.36 25.78
N SER A 346 -8.08 -13.47 25.67
CA SER A 346 -9.54 -13.45 25.50
C SER A 346 -10.23 -12.79 26.69
N LYS A 347 -9.80 -13.10 27.91
CA LYS A 347 -10.31 -12.51 29.14
C LYS A 347 -9.99 -11.02 29.22
N MET A 348 -8.74 -10.63 28.93
CA MET A 348 -8.35 -9.21 28.90
C MET A 348 -9.20 -8.39 27.93
N LEU A 349 -9.50 -8.93 26.76
CA LEU A 349 -10.37 -8.29 25.78
C LEU A 349 -11.79 -8.13 26.32
N GLN A 350 -12.33 -9.16 26.96
CA GLN A 350 -13.66 -9.12 27.59
C GLN A 350 -13.72 -8.06 28.71
N ASP A 351 -12.70 -8.03 29.58
CA ASP A 351 -12.60 -7.06 30.66
C ASP A 351 -12.50 -5.63 30.12
N LEU A 352 -11.74 -5.39 29.06
CA LEU A 352 -11.66 -4.10 28.37
C LEU A 352 -13.04 -3.65 27.85
N ILE A 353 -13.76 -4.54 27.16
CA ILE A 353 -15.09 -4.23 26.64
C ILE A 353 -16.07 -3.93 27.77
N GLN A 354 -16.11 -4.80 28.80
CA GLN A 354 -17.01 -4.62 29.96
C GLN A 354 -16.73 -3.30 30.68
N LYS A 355 -15.45 -2.98 30.91
CA LYS A 355 -15.05 -1.70 31.51
C LYS A 355 -15.56 -0.52 30.71
N THR A 356 -15.32 -0.53 29.39
CA THR A 356 -15.70 0.58 28.51
C THR A 356 -17.21 0.77 28.42
N VAL A 357 -17.95 -0.33 28.29
CA VAL A 357 -19.43 -0.29 28.29
C VAL A 357 -19.99 0.23 29.61
N LYS A 358 -19.39 -0.20 30.75
CA LYS A 358 -19.80 0.27 32.07
C LYS A 358 -19.53 1.76 32.26
N GLU A 359 -18.37 2.26 31.83
CA GLU A 359 -18.01 3.68 31.92
C GLU A 359 -18.91 4.57 31.06
N ALA A 360 -19.40 4.06 29.93
CA ALA A 360 -20.33 4.77 29.07
C ALA A 360 -21.70 5.02 29.73
N ASN A 361 -22.03 4.31 30.80
CA ASN A 361 -23.27 4.45 31.58
C ASN A 361 -24.53 4.48 30.70
N LEU A 362 -24.65 3.52 29.79
CA LEU A 362 -25.71 3.46 28.79
C LEU A 362 -27.08 3.15 29.47
N GLU A 363 -28.11 3.87 29.07
CA GLU A 363 -29.50 3.61 29.50
C GLU A 363 -30.13 2.46 28.68
N LYS A 364 -29.61 2.19 27.48
CA LYS A 364 -30.12 1.19 26.52
C LYS A 364 -28.98 0.30 26.03
N ALA A 365 -29.33 -0.85 25.43
CA ALA A 365 -28.37 -1.69 24.75
C ALA A 365 -27.75 -0.95 23.53
N LEU A 366 -26.56 -1.38 23.13
CA LEU A 366 -25.87 -0.87 21.95
C LEU A 366 -26.71 -1.13 20.67
N ASP A 367 -26.82 -0.11 19.80
CA ASP A 367 -27.52 -0.23 18.52
C ASP A 367 -26.62 -0.87 17.44
N ALA A 368 -25.31 -0.74 17.57
CA ALA A 368 -24.34 -1.32 16.63
C ALA A 368 -23.03 -1.70 17.32
N VAL A 369 -22.37 -2.71 16.76
CA VAL A 369 -21.02 -3.13 17.15
C VAL A 369 -20.17 -3.17 15.89
N GLU A 370 -19.24 -2.24 15.79
CA GLU A 370 -18.30 -2.11 14.66
C GLU A 370 -16.92 -2.60 15.06
N ILE A 371 -16.34 -3.50 14.28
CA ILE A 371 -15.01 -4.05 14.54
C ILE A 371 -14.04 -3.67 13.43
N VAL A 372 -12.91 -3.09 13.80
CA VAL A 372 -11.86 -2.56 12.91
C VAL A 372 -10.53 -3.23 13.22
N GLY A 373 -9.61 -3.17 12.29
CA GLY A 373 -8.26 -3.70 12.45
C GLY A 373 -8.12 -5.19 12.09
N GLY A 374 -6.87 -5.56 11.78
CA GLY A 374 -6.53 -6.92 11.35
C GLY A 374 -6.77 -7.99 12.40
N GLY A 375 -6.58 -7.65 13.68
CA GLY A 375 -6.78 -8.54 14.83
C GLY A 375 -8.21 -9.04 14.97
N CYS A 376 -9.20 -8.23 14.60
CA CYS A 376 -10.61 -8.61 14.62
C CYS A 376 -11.00 -9.72 13.63
N ARG A 377 -10.09 -10.14 12.76
CA ARG A 377 -10.32 -11.28 11.85
C ARG A 377 -10.08 -12.63 12.50
N ILE A 378 -9.48 -12.64 13.69
CA ILE A 378 -9.16 -13.86 14.42
C ILE A 378 -10.44 -14.40 15.07
N PRO A 379 -10.83 -15.69 14.85
CA PRO A 379 -12.12 -16.22 15.27
C PRO A 379 -12.38 -16.17 16.78
N TRP A 380 -11.37 -16.45 17.63
CA TRP A 380 -11.55 -16.38 19.08
C TRP A 380 -11.77 -14.92 19.56
N VAL A 381 -11.22 -13.93 18.87
CA VAL A 381 -11.45 -12.51 19.18
C VAL A 381 -12.93 -12.17 18.97
N GLN A 382 -13.52 -12.61 17.85
CA GLN A 382 -14.95 -12.39 17.57
C GLN A 382 -15.83 -13.10 18.60
N ALA A 383 -15.46 -14.33 18.98
CA ALA A 383 -16.17 -15.09 20.02
C ALA A 383 -16.11 -14.35 21.38
N ALA A 384 -14.94 -13.83 21.75
CA ALA A 384 -14.76 -13.05 22.98
C ALA A 384 -15.62 -11.78 22.99
N ILE A 385 -15.68 -11.07 21.88
CA ILE A 385 -16.56 -9.89 21.75
C ILE A 385 -18.03 -10.29 21.91
N GLN A 386 -18.49 -11.34 21.21
CA GLN A 386 -19.87 -11.81 21.27
C GLN A 386 -20.28 -12.29 22.66
N GLN A 387 -19.36 -12.84 23.44
CA GLN A 387 -19.64 -13.24 24.83
C GLN A 387 -20.01 -12.05 25.73
N VAL A 388 -19.52 -10.86 25.43
CA VAL A 388 -19.80 -9.65 26.22
C VAL A 388 -21.01 -8.90 25.66
N VAL A 389 -21.07 -8.69 24.34
CA VAL A 389 -22.12 -7.87 23.71
C VAL A 389 -23.41 -8.67 23.44
N GLY A 390 -23.37 -10.00 23.55
CA GLY A 390 -24.50 -10.90 23.31
C GLY A 390 -24.30 -11.72 22.04
N ALA A 391 -24.73 -12.99 22.06
CA ALA A 391 -24.56 -13.94 20.96
C ALA A 391 -25.29 -13.51 19.69
N ASP A 392 -26.40 -12.77 19.82
CA ASP A 392 -27.22 -12.28 18.71
C ASP A 392 -26.72 -10.94 18.13
N ALA A 393 -25.70 -10.31 18.75
CA ALA A 393 -25.13 -9.06 18.27
C ALA A 393 -24.38 -9.28 16.94
N THR A 394 -24.75 -8.49 15.93
CA THR A 394 -24.06 -8.52 14.64
C THR A 394 -22.76 -7.71 14.73
N LEU A 395 -21.63 -8.37 14.51
CA LEU A 395 -20.34 -7.70 14.41
C LEU A 395 -20.18 -7.14 12.99
N SER A 396 -20.36 -5.83 12.85
CA SER A 396 -20.19 -5.13 11.58
C SER A 396 -18.71 -4.87 11.27
N ARG A 397 -18.37 -4.82 9.98
CA ARG A 397 -17.04 -4.47 9.46
C ARG A 397 -17.18 -3.45 8.34
N SER A 398 -17.99 -2.45 8.58
CA SER A 398 -18.23 -1.41 7.59
C SER A 398 -17.07 -0.41 7.53
N LEU A 399 -16.35 -0.23 8.61
CA LEU A 399 -15.10 0.53 8.66
C LEU A 399 -13.92 -0.36 8.23
N ASP A 400 -13.02 0.21 7.46
CA ASP A 400 -11.78 -0.43 7.00
C ASP A 400 -10.54 0.18 7.66
N ASP A 401 -9.36 -0.27 7.25
CA ASP A 401 -8.08 0.18 7.80
C ASP A 401 -7.70 1.62 7.41
N THR A 402 -8.42 2.26 6.48
CA THR A 402 -8.23 3.67 6.11
C THR A 402 -9.19 4.61 6.83
N SER A 403 -10.15 4.06 7.56
CA SER A 403 -11.27 4.82 8.14
C SER A 403 -10.84 5.82 9.21
N ALA A 404 -9.78 5.53 9.98
CA ALA A 404 -9.24 6.50 10.94
C ALA A 404 -8.59 7.71 10.24
N ALA A 405 -7.81 7.46 9.16
CA ALA A 405 -7.21 8.53 8.37
C ALA A 405 -8.28 9.37 7.67
N LEU A 406 -9.29 8.72 7.07
CA LEU A 406 -10.42 9.43 6.45
C LEU A 406 -11.16 10.29 7.47
N GLY A 407 -11.49 9.72 8.62
CA GLY A 407 -12.20 10.42 9.67
C GLY A 407 -11.42 11.62 10.22
N ALA A 408 -10.11 11.47 10.37
CA ALA A 408 -9.24 12.58 10.74
C ALA A 408 -9.34 13.74 9.74
N ALA A 409 -9.27 13.46 8.41
CA ALA A 409 -9.46 14.49 7.39
C ALA A 409 -10.84 15.17 7.49
N LEU A 410 -11.92 14.38 7.73
CA LEU A 410 -13.28 14.91 7.89
C LEU A 410 -13.43 15.79 9.13
N VAL A 411 -12.81 15.41 10.26
CA VAL A 411 -12.76 16.25 11.47
C VAL A 411 -12.10 17.59 11.18
N GLY A 412 -11.02 17.60 10.41
CA GLY A 412 -10.38 18.85 9.99
C GLY A 412 -11.30 19.76 9.15
N GLU A 413 -12.14 19.19 8.30
CA GLU A 413 -13.14 19.96 7.54
C GLU A 413 -14.19 20.59 8.44
N LEU A 414 -14.66 19.84 9.44
CA LEU A 414 -15.60 20.36 10.42
C LEU A 414 -15.01 21.52 11.24
N GLU A 415 -13.75 21.42 11.63
CA GLU A 415 -13.07 22.50 12.34
C GLU A 415 -12.79 23.74 11.47
N LEU A 416 -12.47 23.56 10.19
CA LEU A 416 -12.30 24.69 9.27
C LEU A 416 -13.62 25.45 9.04
N SER A 417 -14.76 24.78 9.17
CA SER A 417 -16.07 25.42 9.12
C SER A 417 -16.44 26.17 10.41
N GLN A 418 -15.59 26.10 11.45
CA GLN A 418 -15.77 26.69 12.77
C GLN A 418 -17.02 26.22 13.56
N GLU A 419 -17.53 25.05 13.22
CA GLU A 419 -18.78 24.54 13.75
C GLU A 419 -18.62 23.70 15.03
N THR A 420 -17.43 23.10 15.24
CA THR A 420 -17.16 22.26 16.43
C THR A 420 -15.66 22.15 16.71
N GLU A 421 -15.28 22.06 17.99
CA GLU A 421 -13.92 21.76 18.43
C GLU A 421 -13.80 20.26 18.75
N LEU A 422 -13.40 19.47 17.75
CA LEU A 422 -13.27 18.00 17.83
C LEU A 422 -11.82 17.52 17.94
N THR A 423 -10.87 18.43 17.74
CA THR A 423 -9.44 18.13 17.90
C THR A 423 -9.01 18.31 19.35
N MET A 424 -7.87 17.72 19.67
CA MET A 424 -7.31 17.84 21.01
C MET A 424 -6.79 19.25 21.26
N SER A 425 -7.12 19.80 22.45
CA SER A 425 -6.51 21.02 22.91
C SER A 425 -5.06 20.76 23.31
N ILE A 426 -4.12 21.41 22.64
CA ILE A 426 -2.68 21.28 22.86
C ILE A 426 -2.17 22.60 23.40
N ALA A 427 -1.38 22.56 24.47
CA ALA A 427 -0.76 23.75 25.02
C ALA A 427 0.24 24.36 24.01
N ASP A 428 0.34 25.69 24.00
CA ASP A 428 1.35 26.36 23.19
C ASP A 428 2.75 25.90 23.58
N PRO A 429 3.63 25.62 22.58
CA PRO A 429 4.96 25.13 22.83
C PRO A 429 5.79 26.17 23.57
N ASN A 430 6.49 25.75 24.63
CA ASN A 430 7.44 26.60 25.32
C ASN A 430 8.76 26.76 24.52
N GLU A 431 9.68 27.62 25.00
CA GLU A 431 10.93 27.91 24.30
C GLU A 431 11.82 26.66 24.09
N ALA A 432 11.87 25.75 25.06
CA ALA A 432 12.62 24.49 24.94
C ALA A 432 12.07 23.56 23.85
N VAL A 433 10.75 23.45 23.76
CA VAL A 433 10.08 22.69 22.69
C VAL A 433 10.36 23.29 21.31
N LEU A 434 10.31 24.63 21.20
CA LEU A 434 10.61 25.32 19.94
C LEU A 434 12.06 25.10 19.50
N GLU A 435 13.00 25.14 20.42
CA GLU A 435 14.42 24.90 20.11
C GLU A 435 14.68 23.45 19.72
N ARG A 436 14.05 22.48 20.41
CA ARG A 436 14.10 21.06 20.04
C ARG A 436 13.53 20.84 18.63
N ARG A 437 12.37 21.41 18.30
CA ARG A 437 11.77 21.33 16.96
C ARG A 437 12.66 21.90 15.89
N LYS A 438 13.27 23.07 16.16
CA LYS A 438 14.21 23.70 15.23
C LYS A 438 15.40 22.78 14.93
N LYS A 439 16.01 22.19 15.97
CA LYS A 439 17.09 21.23 15.81
C LYS A 439 16.68 20.02 14.98
N LEU A 440 15.50 19.44 15.24
CA LEU A 440 14.97 18.31 14.44
C LEU A 440 14.78 18.68 12.97
N VAL A 441 14.31 19.90 12.66
CA VAL A 441 14.18 20.40 11.28
C VAL A 441 15.55 20.51 10.61
N GLU A 442 16.55 21.11 11.31
CA GLU A 442 17.89 21.26 10.78
C GLU A 442 18.55 19.89 10.50
N ASP A 443 18.46 18.96 11.44
CA ASP A 443 18.98 17.60 11.29
C ASP A 443 18.29 16.84 10.12
N GLU A 444 16.97 16.92 10.01
CA GLU A 444 16.22 16.30 8.92
C GLU A 444 16.54 16.91 7.56
N GLN A 445 16.72 18.23 7.48
CA GLN A 445 17.12 18.90 6.24
C GLN A 445 18.50 18.45 5.77
N VAL A 446 19.47 18.35 6.68
CA VAL A 446 20.82 17.86 6.34
C VAL A 446 20.76 16.45 5.79
N MET A 447 20.03 15.55 6.46
CA MET A 447 19.87 14.15 6.00
C MET A 447 19.14 14.06 4.66
N ALA A 448 18.14 14.91 4.45
CA ALA A 448 17.38 14.93 3.20
C ALA A 448 18.24 15.36 1.99
N VAL A 449 19.13 16.33 2.18
CA VAL A 449 20.09 16.75 1.13
C VAL A 449 21.03 15.58 0.78
N LEU A 450 21.48 14.83 1.79
CA LEU A 450 22.30 13.63 1.55
C LEU A 450 21.54 12.55 0.78
N ASP A 451 20.28 12.28 1.14
CA ASP A 451 19.45 11.31 0.43
C ASP A 451 19.22 11.71 -1.05
N GLU A 452 18.97 13.00 -1.31
CA GLU A 452 18.80 13.52 -2.68
C GLU A 452 20.09 13.40 -3.50
N ASP A 453 21.24 13.68 -2.89
CA ASP A 453 22.54 13.52 -3.54
C ASP A 453 22.81 12.05 -3.89
N GLU A 454 22.61 11.14 -2.94
CA GLU A 454 22.81 9.71 -3.16
C GLU A 454 21.81 9.13 -4.18
N LYS A 455 20.55 9.58 -4.15
CA LYS A 455 19.55 9.24 -5.17
C LYS A 455 19.95 9.75 -6.56
N ALA A 456 20.49 10.95 -6.65
CA ALA A 456 21.00 11.50 -7.90
C ALA A 456 22.19 10.70 -8.42
N LYS A 457 23.14 10.33 -7.56
CA LYS A 457 24.29 9.46 -7.92
C LYS A 457 23.82 8.08 -8.40
N SER A 458 22.86 7.47 -7.69
CA SER A 458 22.27 6.19 -8.10
C SER A 458 21.61 6.27 -9.48
N ASN A 459 20.89 7.35 -9.77
CA ASN A 459 20.30 7.57 -11.09
C ASN A 459 21.36 7.75 -12.19
N LEU A 460 22.45 8.44 -11.91
CA LEU A 460 23.57 8.59 -12.87
C LEU A 460 24.24 7.24 -13.12
N ARG A 461 24.45 6.41 -12.08
CA ARG A 461 24.95 5.04 -12.22
C ARG A 461 24.03 4.20 -13.08
N ASN A 462 22.73 4.20 -12.80
CA ASN A 462 21.72 3.48 -13.59
C ASN A 462 21.72 3.91 -15.06
N GLN A 463 21.94 5.20 -15.36
CA GLN A 463 22.06 5.70 -16.73
C GLN A 463 23.32 5.16 -17.43
N MET A 464 24.45 5.08 -16.73
CA MET A 464 25.66 4.46 -17.27
C MET A 464 25.48 2.97 -17.55
N GLU A 465 24.91 2.22 -16.59
CA GLU A 465 24.58 0.80 -16.76
C GLU A 465 23.59 0.57 -17.92
N ALA A 466 22.55 1.42 -18.03
CA ALA A 466 21.61 1.35 -19.12
C ALA A 466 22.29 1.54 -20.49
N LEU A 467 23.22 2.49 -20.60
CA LEU A 467 23.98 2.73 -21.82
C LEU A 467 24.92 1.55 -22.16
N VAL A 468 25.56 0.93 -21.15
CA VAL A 468 26.34 -0.30 -21.34
C VAL A 468 25.45 -1.42 -21.89
N LEU A 469 24.29 -1.64 -21.30
CA LEU A 469 23.36 -2.69 -21.74
C LEU A 469 22.77 -2.40 -23.13
N GLU A 470 22.46 -1.16 -23.43
CA GLU A 470 21.98 -0.72 -24.74
C GLU A 470 23.00 -1.02 -25.83
N LEU A 471 24.25 -0.61 -25.64
CA LEU A 471 25.31 -0.82 -26.62
C LEU A 471 25.69 -2.31 -26.77
N ARG A 472 25.67 -3.09 -25.67
CA ARG A 472 25.85 -4.56 -25.76
C ARG A 472 24.68 -5.19 -26.52
N SER A 473 23.46 -4.76 -26.33
CA SER A 473 22.28 -5.26 -27.06
C SER A 473 22.27 -4.84 -28.51
N ALA A 474 22.75 -3.64 -28.83
CA ALA A 474 22.81 -3.08 -30.18
C ALA A 474 23.64 -3.95 -31.17
N LYS A 475 24.58 -4.73 -30.66
CA LYS A 475 25.39 -5.69 -31.49
C LYS A 475 24.55 -6.75 -32.18
N GLN A 476 23.41 -7.13 -31.55
CA GLN A 476 22.49 -8.12 -32.11
C GLN A 476 21.39 -7.43 -32.96
N GLY A 477 21.38 -6.11 -32.98
CA GLY A 477 20.39 -5.30 -33.70
C GLY A 477 20.75 -5.17 -35.20
N ARG A 478 19.83 -4.54 -35.94
CA ARG A 478 19.84 -4.33 -37.39
C ARG A 478 21.16 -3.67 -37.90
N HIS A 479 21.71 -2.75 -37.12
CA HIS A 479 22.92 -1.99 -37.43
C HIS A 479 24.15 -2.46 -36.65
N GLY A 480 24.06 -3.58 -35.94
CA GLY A 480 25.14 -4.10 -35.09
C GLY A 480 26.47 -4.35 -35.76
N ALA A 481 26.45 -4.66 -37.05
CA ALA A 481 27.67 -4.84 -37.85
C ALA A 481 28.51 -3.55 -38.04
N LEU A 482 27.93 -2.37 -37.73
CA LEU A 482 28.63 -1.07 -37.80
C LEU A 482 29.31 -0.70 -36.48
N LEU A 483 29.20 -1.54 -35.44
CA LEU A 483 29.83 -1.31 -34.15
C LEU A 483 31.29 -1.87 -34.15
N PRO A 484 32.26 -1.14 -33.58
CA PRO A 484 33.65 -1.61 -33.44
C PRO A 484 33.75 -2.62 -32.28
N THR A 485 33.45 -3.90 -32.54
CA THR A 485 33.16 -4.93 -31.51
C THR A 485 34.21 -5.04 -30.42
N ASP A 486 35.52 -5.20 -30.76
CA ASP A 486 36.55 -5.46 -29.76
C ASP A 486 36.88 -4.23 -28.91
N ALA A 487 37.05 -3.07 -29.52
CA ALA A 487 37.35 -1.83 -28.81
C ALA A 487 36.14 -1.35 -27.97
N LEU A 488 34.95 -1.59 -28.47
CA LEU A 488 33.72 -1.27 -27.73
C LEU A 488 33.55 -2.19 -26.53
N ASP A 489 33.82 -3.50 -26.65
CA ASP A 489 33.73 -4.44 -25.53
C ASP A 489 34.67 -4.10 -24.40
N GLU A 490 35.92 -3.79 -24.74
CA GLU A 490 36.93 -3.38 -23.75
C GLU A 490 36.46 -2.12 -23.01
N TYR A 491 35.97 -1.12 -23.72
CA TYR A 491 35.49 0.12 -23.13
C TYR A 491 34.20 -0.05 -22.29
N LEU A 492 33.26 -0.87 -22.74
CA LEU A 492 32.03 -1.17 -21.97
C LEU A 492 32.37 -1.97 -20.71
N ASN A 493 33.34 -2.85 -20.72
CA ASN A 493 33.80 -3.57 -19.53
C ASN A 493 34.47 -2.60 -18.54
N GLU A 494 35.33 -1.69 -19.02
CA GLU A 494 35.95 -0.66 -18.20
C GLU A 494 34.89 0.20 -17.48
N MET A 495 33.82 0.57 -18.18
CA MET A 495 32.74 1.37 -17.60
C MET A 495 31.87 0.57 -16.61
N ASP A 496 31.59 -0.68 -16.92
CA ASP A 496 30.86 -1.59 -16.05
C ASP A 496 31.64 -1.82 -14.74
N ASP A 497 32.94 -2.13 -14.84
CA ASP A 497 33.85 -2.31 -13.70
C ASP A 497 33.93 -1.04 -12.85
N TRP A 498 34.00 0.14 -13.49
CA TRP A 498 34.01 1.42 -12.76
C TRP A 498 32.68 1.65 -12.01
N CYS A 499 31.51 1.34 -12.60
CA CYS A 499 30.21 1.51 -11.96
C CYS A 499 30.07 0.75 -10.63
N PHE A 500 30.81 -0.36 -10.47
CA PHE A 500 30.82 -1.20 -9.26
C PHE A 500 32.11 -1.06 -8.42
N SER A 501 32.95 -0.09 -8.71
CA SER A 501 34.21 0.15 -7.97
C SER A 501 34.00 1.00 -6.71
N GLU A 502 34.92 0.89 -5.75
CA GLU A 502 34.99 1.77 -4.58
C GLU A 502 35.13 3.24 -4.99
N GLU A 503 35.80 3.52 -6.12
CA GLU A 503 35.94 4.88 -6.65
C GLU A 503 34.57 5.48 -7.03
N ALA A 504 33.68 4.71 -7.61
CA ALA A 504 32.32 5.15 -7.96
C ALA A 504 31.44 5.31 -6.71
N ASP A 505 31.65 4.49 -5.68
CA ASP A 505 30.92 4.61 -4.41
C ASP A 505 31.30 5.89 -3.64
N ASP A 506 32.58 6.31 -3.71
CA ASP A 506 33.07 7.52 -3.08
C ASP A 506 33.00 8.78 -3.96
N ALA A 507 32.60 8.62 -5.23
CA ALA A 507 32.52 9.73 -6.18
C ALA A 507 31.50 10.79 -5.76
N THR A 508 31.85 12.06 -5.98
CA THR A 508 30.87 13.15 -5.87
C THR A 508 29.91 13.14 -7.07
N ARG A 509 28.76 13.78 -6.92
CA ARG A 509 27.78 13.93 -8.00
C ARG A 509 28.40 14.53 -9.26
N ASP A 510 29.24 15.55 -9.12
CA ASP A 510 29.90 16.20 -10.25
C ASP A 510 30.87 15.26 -10.99
N VAL A 511 31.59 14.41 -10.27
CA VAL A 511 32.44 13.37 -10.86
C VAL A 511 31.62 12.38 -11.66
N MET A 512 30.47 11.95 -11.13
CA MET A 512 29.56 11.02 -11.83
C MET A 512 28.93 11.65 -13.09
N VAL A 513 28.53 12.93 -13.02
CA VAL A 513 28.01 13.68 -14.18
C VAL A 513 29.07 13.76 -15.27
N ASN A 514 30.29 14.13 -14.91
CA ASN A 514 31.40 14.21 -15.84
C ASN A 514 31.69 12.83 -16.47
N LYS A 515 31.74 11.77 -15.64
CA LYS A 515 31.98 10.41 -16.12
C LYS A 515 30.90 9.92 -17.10
N LEU A 516 29.62 10.18 -16.81
CA LEU A 516 28.51 9.87 -17.73
C LEU A 516 28.64 10.67 -19.04
N THR A 517 28.97 11.94 -18.97
CA THR A 517 29.14 12.80 -20.14
C THR A 517 30.29 12.32 -21.01
N ASP A 518 31.41 11.99 -20.40
CA ASP A 518 32.58 11.44 -21.09
C ASP A 518 32.23 10.08 -21.73
N PHE A 519 31.50 9.23 -21.01
CA PHE A 519 31.05 7.94 -21.51
C PHE A 519 30.11 8.11 -22.73
N GLN A 520 29.13 9.00 -22.66
CA GLN A 520 28.23 9.29 -23.77
C GLN A 520 28.97 9.83 -24.98
N THR A 521 29.90 10.77 -24.78
CA THR A 521 30.69 11.38 -25.83
C THR A 521 31.58 10.38 -26.52
N LYS A 522 32.39 9.63 -25.75
CA LYS A 522 33.31 8.63 -26.27
C LYS A 522 32.58 7.48 -26.96
N SER A 523 31.45 7.02 -26.40
CA SER A 523 30.61 6.00 -27.03
C SER A 523 30.04 6.48 -28.37
N ARG A 524 29.61 7.75 -28.49
CA ARG A 524 29.16 8.34 -29.74
C ARG A 524 30.26 8.46 -30.76
N GLU A 525 31.46 8.85 -30.36
CA GLU A 525 32.62 8.93 -31.22
C GLU A 525 33.02 7.54 -31.76
N MET A 526 33.15 6.54 -30.88
CA MET A 526 33.49 5.18 -31.22
C MET A 526 32.45 4.50 -32.14
N CYS A 527 31.18 4.79 -31.93
CA CYS A 527 30.04 4.19 -32.61
C CYS A 527 29.40 5.14 -33.66
N ALA A 528 30.14 6.11 -34.17
CA ALA A 528 29.62 7.17 -35.05
C ALA A 528 28.83 6.65 -36.26
N GLU A 529 29.34 5.59 -36.93
CA GLU A 529 28.66 4.98 -38.07
C GLU A 529 27.32 4.33 -37.67
N TYR A 530 27.29 3.66 -36.50
CA TYR A 530 26.10 3.05 -35.98
C TYR A 530 25.04 4.13 -35.65
N TYR A 531 25.37 5.17 -34.89
CA TYR A 531 24.45 6.23 -34.55
C TYR A 531 23.95 6.97 -35.76
N SER A 532 24.82 7.24 -36.75
CA SER A 532 24.40 7.86 -38.01
C SER A 532 23.39 7.00 -38.80
N ALA A 533 23.57 5.67 -38.77
CA ALA A 533 22.61 4.76 -39.41
C ALA A 533 21.27 4.70 -38.69
N VAL A 534 21.30 4.66 -37.35
CA VAL A 534 20.11 4.70 -36.51
C VAL A 534 19.35 6.02 -36.67
N GLU A 535 20.05 7.16 -36.65
CA GLU A 535 19.45 8.50 -36.85
C GLU A 535 18.80 8.62 -38.23
N LYS A 536 19.45 8.10 -39.27
CA LYS A 536 18.87 8.07 -40.64
C LYS A 536 17.62 7.20 -40.69
N GLU A 537 17.63 6.04 -40.04
CA GLU A 537 16.43 5.20 -39.98
C GLU A 537 15.28 5.86 -39.21
N HIS A 538 15.59 6.53 -38.10
CA HIS A 538 14.59 7.30 -37.34
C HIS A 538 14.02 8.46 -38.15
N ALA A 539 14.89 9.25 -38.80
CA ALA A 539 14.46 10.35 -39.66
C ALA A 539 13.60 9.88 -40.85
N THR A 540 13.93 8.72 -41.44
CA THR A 540 13.15 8.11 -42.50
C THR A 540 11.76 7.69 -42.01
N LYS A 541 11.70 7.02 -40.87
CA LYS A 541 10.44 6.58 -40.23
C LYS A 541 9.57 7.80 -39.82
N GLU A 542 10.20 8.84 -39.30
CA GLU A 542 9.49 10.07 -38.92
C GLU A 542 8.93 10.78 -40.15
N GLN A 543 9.67 10.83 -41.26
CA GLN A 543 9.20 11.34 -42.53
C GLN A 543 8.06 10.48 -43.11
N GLU A 544 8.19 9.15 -43.06
CA GLU A 544 7.13 8.24 -43.49
C GLU A 544 5.86 8.44 -42.66
N MET A 545 5.99 8.55 -41.32
CA MET A 545 4.86 8.83 -40.43
C MET A 545 4.25 10.22 -40.66
N GLU A 546 5.09 11.23 -40.95
CA GLU A 546 4.61 12.58 -41.27
C GLU A 546 3.91 12.64 -42.66
N GLU A 547 4.43 11.89 -43.63
CA GLU A 547 3.78 11.72 -44.94
C GLU A 547 2.46 10.96 -44.84
N GLU A 548 2.41 9.87 -44.05
CA GLU A 548 1.16 9.16 -43.75
C GLU A 548 0.16 10.04 -42.99
N ALA A 549 0.62 10.82 -42.02
CA ALA A 549 -0.22 11.78 -41.30
C ALA A 549 -0.76 12.88 -42.23
N LYS A 550 0.09 13.43 -43.12
CA LYS A 550 -0.32 14.40 -44.13
C LYS A 550 -1.29 13.80 -45.16
N LYS A 551 -1.06 12.54 -45.55
CA LYS A 551 -1.95 11.82 -46.45
C LYS A 551 -3.30 11.53 -45.79
N ALA A 552 -3.30 11.13 -44.52
CA ALA A 552 -4.51 10.96 -43.72
C ALA A 552 -5.24 12.30 -43.50
N GLN A 553 -4.51 13.43 -43.33
CA GLN A 553 -5.10 14.78 -43.25
C GLN A 553 -5.70 15.22 -44.60
N LEU A 554 -5.03 14.94 -45.72
CA LEU A 554 -5.55 15.24 -47.07
C LEU A 554 -6.78 14.40 -47.43
N GLU A 555 -6.80 13.13 -47.04
CA GLU A 555 -7.97 12.25 -47.19
C GLU A 555 -9.12 12.69 -46.27
N ASN A 556 -8.84 13.15 -45.05
CA ASN A 556 -9.84 13.74 -44.14
C ASN A 556 -10.33 15.12 -44.64
N ALA A 557 -9.48 15.94 -45.27
CA ALA A 557 -9.86 17.23 -45.86
C ALA A 557 -10.69 17.09 -47.15
N ALA A 558 -10.51 15.97 -47.89
CA ALA A 558 -11.33 15.64 -49.04
C ALA A 558 -12.75 15.16 -48.69
N HIS A 559 -12.97 14.77 -47.45
CA HIS A 559 -14.26 14.34 -46.90
C HIS A 559 -14.80 15.32 -45.85
N GLY A 560 -14.84 16.59 -46.20
CA GLY A 560 -15.36 17.75 -45.51
C GLY A 560 -15.97 17.56 -44.12
N ASP A 561 -15.41 18.32 -43.16
CA ASP A 561 -15.95 18.69 -41.87
C ASP A 561 -15.81 17.69 -40.72
N GLY A 562 -14.82 17.96 -39.85
CA GLY A 562 -14.68 17.29 -38.56
C GLY A 562 -13.37 17.66 -37.89
N GLY A 563 -13.31 18.84 -37.29
CA GLY A 563 -12.20 19.29 -36.48
C GLY A 563 -11.83 18.28 -35.40
N ASP A 564 -10.55 18.25 -34.97
CA ASP A 564 -10.03 17.54 -33.82
C ASP A 564 -10.91 17.83 -32.60
N GLU A 565 -11.82 16.90 -32.30
CA GLU A 565 -12.62 16.98 -31.09
C GLU A 565 -11.80 16.44 -29.93
N GLU A 566 -11.44 17.35 -29.05
CA GLU A 566 -10.79 17.05 -27.75
C GLU A 566 -11.53 15.93 -27.01
N ASP A 567 -10.76 15.11 -26.33
CA ASP A 567 -11.12 13.89 -25.63
C ASP A 567 -12.14 14.03 -24.47
N HIS A 568 -12.70 15.22 -24.29
CA HIS A 568 -13.64 15.59 -23.20
C HIS A 568 -15.06 15.90 -23.66
N ASP A 569 -15.47 15.44 -24.84
CA ASP A 569 -16.80 15.74 -25.38
C ASP A 569 -17.89 14.98 -24.60
N ASN A 570 -18.58 15.71 -23.73
CA ASN A 570 -19.78 15.25 -23.01
C ASN A 570 -21.06 15.38 -23.83
N ARG A 571 -20.97 15.75 -25.11
CA ARG A 571 -22.11 15.92 -26.00
C ARG A 571 -22.76 14.56 -26.31
N ARG A 572 -24.08 14.55 -26.49
CA ARG A 572 -24.80 13.37 -26.99
C ARG A 572 -24.48 13.20 -28.49
N LEU A 573 -23.50 12.32 -28.77
CA LEU A 573 -23.18 11.97 -30.15
C LEU A 573 -24.15 10.88 -30.66
N PRO A 574 -24.55 10.92 -31.97
CA PRO A 574 -25.28 9.82 -32.59
C PRO A 574 -24.51 8.51 -32.50
N LYS A 575 -25.26 7.36 -32.34
CA LYS A 575 -24.67 6.01 -32.23
C LYS A 575 -23.56 5.76 -33.24
N LYS A 576 -23.83 6.09 -34.53
CA LYS A 576 -22.88 5.85 -35.65
C LYS A 576 -21.54 6.54 -35.39
N ARG A 577 -21.58 7.82 -35.03
CA ARG A 577 -20.34 8.61 -34.79
C ARG A 577 -19.56 8.10 -33.56
N ARG A 578 -20.26 7.77 -32.50
CA ARG A 578 -19.63 7.21 -31.30
C ARG A 578 -19.01 5.82 -31.56
N MET A 579 -19.67 5.00 -32.39
CA MET A 579 -19.16 3.71 -32.83
C MET A 579 -17.87 3.84 -33.65
N GLU A 580 -17.78 4.85 -34.54
CA GLU A 580 -16.57 5.16 -35.32
C GLU A 580 -15.40 5.47 -34.40
N ILE A 581 -15.61 6.26 -33.32
CA ILE A 581 -14.58 6.61 -32.33
C ILE A 581 -14.12 5.34 -31.56
N VAL A 582 -15.06 4.49 -31.15
CA VAL A 582 -14.73 3.23 -30.47
C VAL A 582 -13.91 2.31 -31.38
N MET A 583 -14.31 2.19 -32.64
CA MET A 583 -13.62 1.34 -33.61
C MET A 583 -12.23 1.88 -33.96
N LYS A 584 -12.06 3.18 -34.06
CA LYS A 584 -10.74 3.83 -34.25
C LYS A 584 -9.79 3.46 -33.10
N ASN A 585 -10.21 3.72 -31.86
CA ASN A 585 -9.38 3.38 -30.68
C ASN A 585 -9.09 1.87 -30.56
N LYS A 586 -10.07 0.99 -30.93
CA LYS A 586 -9.86 -0.46 -30.96
C LYS A 586 -8.80 -0.86 -31.99
N ASN A 587 -8.84 -0.30 -33.19
CA ASN A 587 -7.91 -0.62 -34.27
C ASN A 587 -6.49 -0.16 -33.92
N GLU A 588 -6.33 1.09 -33.48
CA GLU A 588 -5.06 1.62 -32.97
C GLU A 588 -4.48 0.76 -31.84
N ALA A 589 -5.33 0.37 -30.88
CA ALA A 589 -4.91 -0.54 -29.80
C ALA A 589 -4.42 -1.90 -30.32
N THR A 590 -5.08 -2.42 -31.38
CA THR A 590 -4.72 -3.72 -31.95
C THR A 590 -3.38 -3.66 -32.69
N GLU A 591 -3.07 -2.56 -33.33
CA GLU A 591 -1.78 -2.32 -33.98
C GLU A 591 -0.67 -2.17 -32.94
N LEU A 592 -0.86 -1.30 -31.96
CA LEU A 592 0.08 -1.16 -30.82
C LEU A 592 0.35 -2.49 -30.13
N PHE A 593 -0.67 -3.35 -30.00
CA PHE A 593 -0.50 -4.66 -29.42
C PHE A 593 0.38 -5.58 -30.28
N LYS A 594 0.22 -5.55 -31.61
CA LYS A 594 1.05 -6.32 -32.56
C LYS A 594 2.51 -5.86 -32.53
N ASP A 595 2.73 -4.56 -32.36
CA ASP A 595 4.06 -3.94 -32.30
C ASP A 595 4.75 -4.16 -30.92
N GLY A 596 4.12 -4.90 -30.00
CA GLY A 596 4.67 -5.16 -28.67
C GLY A 596 4.48 -4.03 -27.66
N ASN A 597 3.83 -2.93 -28.04
CA ASN A 597 3.57 -1.78 -27.18
C ASN A 597 2.33 -2.01 -26.28
N TRP A 598 2.38 -3.06 -25.46
CA TRP A 598 1.23 -3.53 -24.69
C TRP A 598 0.68 -2.50 -23.71
N LYS A 599 1.52 -1.61 -23.17
CA LYS A 599 1.10 -0.52 -22.25
C LYS A 599 0.20 0.49 -22.96
N PHE A 600 0.62 0.95 -24.14
CA PHE A 600 -0.17 1.91 -24.94
C PHE A 600 -1.40 1.23 -25.56
N ALA A 601 -1.31 -0.05 -25.94
CA ALA A 601 -2.46 -0.82 -26.39
C ALA A 601 -3.53 -0.92 -25.29
N ALA A 602 -3.12 -1.20 -24.03
CA ALA A 602 -4.04 -1.23 -22.89
C ALA A 602 -4.73 0.13 -22.68
N ALA A 603 -4.00 1.24 -22.74
CA ALA A 603 -4.55 2.59 -22.62
C ALA A 603 -5.60 2.88 -23.72
N ARG A 604 -5.33 2.50 -24.98
CA ARG A 604 -6.28 2.67 -26.09
C ARG A 604 -7.51 1.78 -25.98
N TYR A 605 -7.38 0.52 -25.52
CA TYR A 605 -8.54 -0.34 -25.25
C TYR A 605 -9.40 0.23 -24.11
N THR A 606 -8.78 0.77 -23.06
CA THR A 606 -9.50 1.42 -21.95
C THR A 606 -10.25 2.66 -22.47
N LYS A 607 -9.63 3.48 -23.32
CA LYS A 607 -10.29 4.63 -23.96
C LYS A 607 -11.49 4.21 -24.80
N ALA A 608 -11.37 3.13 -25.58
CA ALA A 608 -12.49 2.57 -26.34
C ALA A 608 -13.65 2.14 -25.41
N LEU A 609 -13.35 1.50 -24.28
CA LEU A 609 -14.35 1.11 -23.27
C LEU A 609 -15.04 2.31 -22.62
N THR A 610 -14.30 3.40 -22.34
CA THR A 610 -14.87 4.66 -21.83
C THR A 610 -15.89 5.26 -22.83
N HIS A 611 -15.59 5.22 -24.13
CA HIS A 611 -16.55 5.65 -25.13
C HIS A 611 -17.75 4.69 -25.24
N CYS A 612 -17.57 3.38 -25.00
CA CYS A 612 -18.66 2.42 -24.93
C CYS A 612 -19.60 2.66 -23.73
N ALA A 613 -19.13 3.25 -22.64
CA ALA A 613 -19.95 3.61 -21.49
C ALA A 613 -20.85 4.85 -21.74
N LYS A 614 -20.54 5.64 -22.76
CA LYS A 614 -21.27 6.87 -23.11
C LYS A 614 -22.42 6.67 -24.12
N PHE A 615 -22.73 5.44 -24.51
CA PHE A 615 -23.91 5.17 -25.31
C PHE A 615 -25.18 5.29 -24.45
N VAL A 616 -26.18 6.00 -24.96
CA VAL A 616 -27.48 6.22 -24.29
C VAL A 616 -28.62 5.94 -25.27
N ASP A 617 -29.78 5.58 -24.77
CA ASP A 617 -31.02 5.41 -25.55
C ASP A 617 -30.86 4.41 -26.72
N LEU A 618 -30.17 3.28 -26.47
CA LEU A 618 -29.98 2.22 -27.46
C LEU A 618 -31.23 1.35 -27.60
N SER A 619 -31.53 0.91 -28.83
CA SER A 619 -32.46 -0.20 -29.06
C SER A 619 -31.89 -1.51 -28.43
N PRO A 620 -32.71 -2.52 -28.14
CA PRO A 620 -32.22 -3.80 -27.64
C PRO A 620 -31.16 -4.46 -28.53
N GLU A 621 -31.30 -4.34 -29.85
CA GLU A 621 -30.34 -4.87 -30.84
C GLU A 621 -29.02 -4.08 -30.79
N ASP A 622 -29.09 -2.76 -30.71
CA ASP A 622 -27.93 -1.88 -30.60
C ASP A 622 -27.20 -2.07 -29.27
N ALA A 623 -27.94 -2.30 -28.18
CA ALA A 623 -27.37 -2.59 -26.88
C ALA A 623 -26.60 -3.91 -26.89
N GLN A 624 -27.11 -4.95 -27.61
CA GLN A 624 -26.39 -6.20 -27.77
C GLN A 624 -25.10 -6.02 -28.56
N GLU A 625 -25.15 -5.27 -29.68
CA GLU A 625 -23.95 -4.94 -30.48
C GLU A 625 -22.86 -4.25 -29.66
N VAL A 626 -23.24 -3.28 -28.83
CA VAL A 626 -22.32 -2.56 -27.94
C VAL A 626 -21.78 -3.48 -26.83
N ASN A 627 -22.59 -4.39 -26.29
CA ASN A 627 -22.15 -5.35 -25.30
C ASN A 627 -21.16 -6.37 -25.88
N ASP A 628 -21.40 -6.89 -27.08
CA ASP A 628 -20.48 -7.79 -27.77
C ASP A 628 -19.12 -7.10 -28.06
N LEU A 629 -19.17 -5.82 -28.41
CA LEU A 629 -17.97 -5.00 -28.58
C LEU A 629 -17.23 -4.79 -27.26
N LYS A 630 -17.93 -4.50 -26.15
CA LYS A 630 -17.34 -4.39 -24.80
C LYS A 630 -16.67 -5.71 -24.38
N VAL A 631 -17.31 -6.86 -24.63
CA VAL A 631 -16.68 -8.17 -24.36
C VAL A 631 -15.37 -8.32 -25.13
N THR A 632 -15.38 -7.97 -26.43
CA THR A 632 -14.17 -8.06 -27.27
C THR A 632 -13.05 -7.13 -26.77
N LEU A 633 -13.38 -5.90 -26.40
CA LEU A 633 -12.43 -4.91 -25.89
C LEU A 633 -11.83 -5.36 -24.54
N ASN A 634 -12.67 -5.85 -23.62
CA ASN A 634 -12.20 -6.38 -22.32
C ASN A 634 -11.28 -7.58 -22.49
N LEU A 635 -11.55 -8.48 -23.45
CA LEU A 635 -10.69 -9.63 -23.72
C LEU A 635 -9.32 -9.21 -24.31
N ASN A 636 -9.29 -8.20 -25.17
CA ASN A 636 -8.05 -7.67 -25.71
C ASN A 636 -7.25 -6.90 -24.65
N LEU A 637 -7.93 -6.15 -23.80
CA LEU A 637 -7.34 -5.48 -22.63
C LEU A 637 -6.76 -6.51 -21.63
N ALA A 638 -7.48 -7.61 -21.37
CA ALA A 638 -6.98 -8.71 -20.55
C ALA A 638 -5.67 -9.30 -21.09
N LEU A 639 -5.60 -9.47 -22.42
CA LEU A 639 -4.38 -9.97 -23.05
C LEU A 639 -3.22 -8.98 -22.92
N SER A 640 -3.48 -7.68 -23.05
CA SER A 640 -2.49 -6.63 -22.88
C SER A 640 -1.95 -6.63 -21.44
N TYR A 641 -2.82 -6.70 -20.43
CA TYR A 641 -2.41 -6.82 -19.03
C TYR A 641 -1.65 -8.11 -18.71
N SER A 642 -2.05 -9.26 -19.30
CA SER A 642 -1.30 -10.52 -19.14
C SER A 642 0.13 -10.41 -19.70
N LYS A 643 0.31 -9.75 -20.87
CA LYS A 643 1.63 -9.49 -21.45
C LYS A 643 2.48 -8.52 -20.63
N LEU A 644 1.88 -7.62 -19.88
CA LEU A 644 2.53 -6.72 -18.94
C LEU A 644 2.81 -7.38 -17.57
N GLY A 645 2.41 -8.63 -17.35
CA GLY A 645 2.54 -9.31 -16.06
C GLY A 645 1.47 -8.89 -15.02
N ASN A 646 0.56 -7.99 -15.35
CA ASN A 646 -0.48 -7.47 -14.47
C ASN A 646 -1.68 -8.44 -14.41
N LEU A 647 -1.45 -9.66 -13.88
CA LEU A 647 -2.40 -10.76 -13.91
C LEU A 647 -3.70 -10.50 -13.13
N ASP A 648 -3.66 -9.67 -12.08
CA ASP A 648 -4.86 -9.31 -11.30
C ASP A 648 -5.79 -8.38 -12.08
N GLN A 649 -5.24 -7.39 -12.77
CA GLN A 649 -6.01 -6.53 -13.66
C GLN A 649 -6.57 -7.32 -14.84
N ALA A 650 -5.79 -8.25 -15.39
CA ALA A 650 -6.24 -9.15 -16.44
C ALA A 650 -7.42 -10.02 -16.00
N LEU A 651 -7.42 -10.55 -14.77
CA LEU A 651 -8.55 -11.29 -14.19
C LEU A 651 -9.79 -10.42 -14.03
N ARG A 652 -9.62 -9.18 -13.53
CA ARG A 652 -10.73 -8.24 -13.34
C ARG A 652 -11.47 -7.99 -14.66
N VAL A 653 -10.76 -7.63 -15.71
CA VAL A 653 -11.41 -7.34 -17.01
C VAL A 653 -11.95 -8.59 -17.69
N CYS A 654 -11.41 -9.80 -17.42
CA CYS A 654 -12.04 -11.05 -17.83
C CYS A 654 -13.37 -11.28 -17.10
N ASN A 655 -13.46 -10.95 -15.81
CA ASN A 655 -14.70 -11.04 -15.06
C ASN A 655 -15.75 -10.05 -15.59
N GLU A 656 -15.33 -8.82 -15.94
CA GLU A 656 -16.20 -7.84 -16.61
C GLU A 656 -16.69 -8.35 -17.95
N ALA A 657 -15.86 -9.00 -18.75
CA ALA A 657 -16.29 -9.64 -20.00
C ALA A 657 -17.33 -10.75 -19.76
N LEU A 658 -17.15 -11.58 -18.73
CA LEU A 658 -18.07 -12.67 -18.38
C LEU A 658 -19.37 -12.16 -17.75
N SER A 659 -19.36 -11.02 -17.07
CA SER A 659 -20.60 -10.38 -16.58
C SER A 659 -21.48 -9.84 -17.72
N LEU A 660 -20.87 -9.47 -18.85
CA LEU A 660 -21.59 -9.04 -20.06
C LEU A 660 -22.05 -10.21 -20.94
N SER A 661 -21.30 -11.32 -20.94
CA SER A 661 -21.61 -12.54 -21.69
C SER A 661 -21.06 -13.78 -21.01
N ASP A 662 -21.89 -14.48 -20.28
CA ASP A 662 -21.57 -15.73 -19.58
C ASP A 662 -21.41 -16.94 -20.51
N SER A 663 -21.79 -16.80 -21.78
CA SER A 663 -21.65 -17.82 -22.85
C SER A 663 -20.37 -17.65 -23.70
N SER A 664 -19.48 -16.75 -23.33
CA SER A 664 -18.24 -16.50 -24.09
C SER A 664 -17.15 -17.54 -23.81
N ALA A 665 -17.01 -18.53 -24.69
CA ALA A 665 -15.92 -19.52 -24.61
C ALA A 665 -14.52 -18.84 -24.56
N LYS A 666 -14.33 -17.77 -25.33
CA LYS A 666 -13.07 -17.00 -25.36
C LYS A 666 -12.75 -16.35 -24.01
N ALA A 667 -13.78 -15.86 -23.30
CA ALA A 667 -13.59 -15.24 -21.99
C ALA A 667 -13.18 -16.28 -20.94
N TYR A 668 -13.83 -17.43 -20.87
CA TYR A 668 -13.42 -18.53 -20.02
C TYR A 668 -12.01 -19.04 -20.34
N TYR A 669 -11.70 -19.23 -21.62
CA TYR A 669 -10.36 -19.62 -22.05
C TYR A 669 -9.29 -18.61 -21.60
N ARG A 670 -9.55 -17.33 -21.75
CA ARG A 670 -8.62 -16.26 -21.38
C ARG A 670 -8.40 -16.25 -19.86
N ARG A 671 -9.48 -16.34 -19.08
CA ARG A 671 -9.41 -16.37 -17.62
C ARG A 671 -8.72 -17.65 -17.12
N ALA A 672 -8.98 -18.80 -17.72
CA ALA A 672 -8.26 -20.04 -17.44
C ALA A 672 -6.76 -19.93 -17.72
N SER A 673 -6.38 -19.25 -18.81
CA SER A 673 -4.97 -19.00 -19.15
C SER A 673 -4.27 -18.16 -18.07
N ILE A 674 -4.94 -17.11 -17.59
CA ILE A 674 -4.42 -16.25 -16.52
C ILE A 674 -4.35 -17.00 -15.18
N TYR A 675 -5.37 -17.81 -14.83
CA TYR A 675 -5.29 -18.67 -13.65
C TYR A 675 -4.15 -19.68 -13.73
N TYR A 676 -3.88 -20.23 -14.93
CA TYR A 676 -2.75 -21.13 -15.15
C TYR A 676 -1.42 -20.41 -14.90
N GLU A 677 -1.23 -19.19 -15.38
CA GLU A 677 -0.05 -18.36 -15.14
C GLU A 677 0.10 -18.04 -13.64
N LYS A 678 -1.00 -17.78 -12.92
CA LYS A 678 -1.03 -17.58 -11.46
C LYS A 678 -0.86 -18.89 -10.65
N LYS A 679 -0.66 -20.03 -11.29
CA LYS A 679 -0.57 -21.37 -10.66
C LYS A 679 -1.84 -21.78 -9.87
N ARG A 680 -2.98 -21.17 -10.18
CA ARG A 680 -4.30 -21.51 -9.64
C ARG A 680 -4.97 -22.54 -10.54
N TRP A 681 -4.43 -23.76 -10.54
CA TRP A 681 -4.79 -24.76 -11.55
C TRP A 681 -6.20 -25.32 -11.40
N ASP A 682 -6.77 -25.36 -10.18
CA ASP A 682 -8.15 -25.77 -9.94
C ASP A 682 -9.15 -24.79 -10.55
N ASP A 683 -8.92 -23.47 -10.36
CA ASP A 683 -9.75 -22.44 -10.97
C ASP A 683 -9.60 -22.46 -12.50
N ALA A 684 -8.38 -22.64 -12.99
CA ALA A 684 -8.10 -22.80 -14.41
C ALA A 684 -8.86 -24.01 -14.98
N LYS A 685 -8.96 -25.12 -14.21
CA LYS A 685 -9.71 -26.33 -14.63
C LYS A 685 -11.20 -26.08 -14.73
N GLN A 686 -11.77 -25.36 -13.77
CA GLN A 686 -13.20 -25.02 -13.79
C GLN A 686 -13.56 -24.21 -15.04
N ASP A 687 -12.76 -23.19 -15.36
CA ASP A 687 -13.01 -22.33 -16.50
C ASP A 687 -12.75 -23.03 -17.83
N ILE A 688 -11.68 -23.84 -17.95
CA ILE A 688 -11.40 -24.54 -19.20
C ILE A 688 -12.45 -25.61 -19.53
N VAL A 689 -13.09 -26.23 -18.52
CA VAL A 689 -14.20 -27.13 -18.71
C VAL A 689 -15.41 -26.39 -19.27
N LYS A 690 -15.70 -25.18 -18.77
CA LYS A 690 -16.79 -24.34 -19.31
C LYS A 690 -16.48 -23.90 -20.74
N ALA A 691 -15.24 -23.46 -21.01
CA ALA A 691 -14.82 -23.10 -22.36
C ALA A 691 -14.96 -24.25 -23.35
N LYS A 692 -14.61 -25.48 -22.93
CA LYS A 692 -14.71 -26.70 -23.76
C LYS A 692 -16.16 -27.07 -24.09
N LYS A 693 -17.08 -26.85 -23.14
CA LYS A 693 -18.53 -27.09 -23.38
C LYS A 693 -19.12 -26.07 -24.36
N LEU A 694 -18.62 -24.84 -24.36
CA LEU A 694 -19.10 -23.74 -25.21
C LEU A 694 -18.47 -23.74 -26.60
N ALA A 695 -17.30 -24.34 -26.78
CA ALA A 695 -16.57 -24.43 -28.05
C ALA A 695 -15.93 -25.82 -28.19
N GLU A 696 -16.72 -26.80 -28.54
CA GLU A 696 -16.24 -28.16 -28.80
C GLU A 696 -15.31 -28.19 -30.02
N GLY A 697 -14.16 -28.83 -29.87
CA GLY A 697 -13.16 -28.98 -30.95
C GLY A 697 -12.12 -27.86 -31.08
N ASP A 698 -12.18 -26.81 -30.27
CA ASP A 698 -11.13 -25.75 -30.29
C ASP A 698 -9.79 -26.32 -29.80
N LYS A 699 -8.80 -26.31 -30.70
CA LYS A 699 -7.44 -26.86 -30.44
C LYS A 699 -6.69 -26.09 -29.35
N ALA A 700 -6.94 -24.78 -29.19
CA ALA A 700 -6.25 -23.98 -28.18
C ALA A 700 -6.80 -24.31 -26.77
N ILE A 701 -8.11 -24.46 -26.65
CA ILE A 701 -8.78 -24.90 -25.44
C ILE A 701 -8.33 -26.31 -25.03
N GLN A 702 -8.23 -27.23 -26.00
CA GLN A 702 -7.75 -28.61 -25.75
C GLN A 702 -6.32 -28.60 -25.22
N LYS A 703 -5.40 -27.90 -25.89
CA LYS A 703 -3.99 -27.79 -25.45
C LYS A 703 -3.84 -27.20 -24.05
N LEU A 704 -4.61 -26.15 -23.74
CA LEU A 704 -4.57 -25.56 -22.40
C LEU A 704 -5.15 -26.53 -21.36
N SER A 705 -6.24 -27.25 -21.67
CA SER A 705 -6.81 -28.28 -20.80
C SER A 705 -5.81 -29.37 -20.47
N GLU A 706 -5.09 -29.89 -21.46
CA GLU A 706 -4.05 -30.90 -21.27
C GLU A 706 -2.90 -30.39 -20.37
N ARG A 707 -2.48 -29.14 -20.58
CA ARG A 707 -1.44 -28.51 -19.74
C ARG A 707 -1.90 -28.34 -18.30
N ILE A 708 -3.13 -27.93 -18.08
CA ILE A 708 -3.74 -27.79 -16.74
C ILE A 708 -3.81 -29.18 -16.07
N ASP A 709 -4.31 -30.20 -16.78
CA ASP A 709 -4.44 -31.57 -16.26
C ASP A 709 -3.07 -32.16 -15.88
N LEU A 710 -2.04 -31.88 -16.67
CA LEU A 710 -0.67 -32.29 -16.36
C LEU A 710 -0.16 -31.64 -15.07
N GLN A 711 -0.44 -30.33 -14.85
CA GLN A 711 0.00 -29.64 -13.64
C GLN A 711 -0.77 -30.13 -12.40
N LEU A 712 -2.08 -30.33 -12.51
CA LEU A 712 -2.89 -30.90 -11.43
C LEU A 712 -2.44 -32.33 -11.08
N LYS A 713 -2.09 -33.16 -12.07
CA LYS A 713 -1.53 -34.48 -11.82
C LYS A 713 -0.20 -34.40 -11.07
N LYS A 714 0.71 -33.50 -11.49
CA LYS A 714 1.98 -33.28 -10.80
C LYS A 714 1.77 -32.77 -9.37
N GLN A 715 0.80 -31.90 -9.15
CA GLN A 715 0.44 -31.41 -7.82
C GLN A 715 -0.04 -32.55 -6.93
N LYS A 716 -1.01 -33.36 -7.40
CA LYS A 716 -1.52 -34.52 -6.66
C LYS A 716 -0.44 -35.57 -6.39
N GLU A 717 0.49 -35.80 -7.34
CA GLU A 717 1.63 -36.69 -7.11
C GLU A 717 2.60 -36.15 -6.05
N LYS A 718 2.82 -34.83 -6.02
CA LYS A 718 3.59 -34.18 -4.96
C LYS A 718 2.90 -34.28 -3.60
N GLU A 719 1.60 -34.00 -3.56
CA GLU A 719 0.77 -34.13 -2.36
C GLU A 719 0.76 -35.58 -1.85
N LYS A 720 0.61 -36.55 -2.75
CA LYS A 720 0.69 -37.99 -2.40
C LYS A 720 2.06 -38.42 -1.90
N LYS A 721 3.15 -37.91 -2.53
CA LYS A 721 4.52 -38.13 -2.04
C LYS A 721 4.79 -37.46 -0.69
N MET A 722 4.23 -36.27 -0.48
CA MET A 722 4.28 -35.61 0.82
C MET A 722 3.48 -36.39 1.86
N ALA A 723 2.25 -36.78 1.55
CA ALA A 723 1.44 -37.58 2.44
C ALA A 723 2.09 -38.93 2.78
N SER A 724 2.68 -39.63 1.79
CA SER A 724 3.41 -40.89 2.07
C SER A 724 4.70 -40.71 2.88
N LYS A 725 5.32 -39.52 2.84
CA LYS A 725 6.43 -39.17 3.72
C LYS A 725 5.99 -38.76 5.13
N MET A 726 4.73 -38.34 5.28
CA MET A 726 4.15 -37.93 6.57
C MET A 726 3.52 -39.11 7.35
N PHE A 727 3.09 -40.18 6.65
CA PHE A 727 2.39 -41.31 7.25
C PHE A 727 3.11 -42.66 7.03
N GLY A 728 4.26 -42.70 6.44
CA GLY A 728 5.19 -43.84 6.35
C GLY A 728 6.48 -43.53 7.07
#